data_e1e1a69764f4f6691f5712cdd880bc99
#
_entry.id   e1e1a69764f4f6691f5712cdd880bc99
#
_cell.length_a   1.000
_cell.length_b   1.000
_cell.length_c   1.000
_cell.angle_alpha   90.00
_cell.angle_beta   90.00
_cell.angle_gamma   90.00
#
_symmetry.space_group_name_H-M   'P 1'
#
loop_
_entity.id
_entity.type
_entity.pdbx_description
1 polymer ?
#
loop_
_entity_poly.entity_id
_entity_poly.type
_entity_poly.pdbx_seq_one_letter_code
_entity_poly.pdbx_strand_id
1 'polypeptide(L)'
;MNFTSTGNLFNRLSLFTTLLFLSGASIRAGVGESAVITLIFPPGARATGMGEAFTGAAEDASATYFNPAGLGLAPQANSWKVHMPEKNSVFTAISSKKKKEFGPKDKIWVGTQKGVYRFNGKSWESGEIYLIEENDNISSIIDKYLKVDDEKLQKEAAWVLKSENGIGMKRHATVKDLLMKHFIKNNTQKADSLSKALARQICEIPSFERAVSTIKKALSGVIDTLEADTLSELLDNVFGMDDTDLKDLQELKIPFRIAVNDSVTAILVDESERVWVGTEKGLWRYSGTTWQIFTTNEGLPSNNIKTLAAGRYGDIAAGTDKGLAVFRSGNWKTYDTSSGLPSNEITAVAFGEGKILYAGTNSGLVKINDESVTVFDSSNGLLSTQVTALFMDSEKRLWIGGKMGVTIYDESSWKQHKFPESKVTSFTEQSSGMVWIGTDKGVISYKRGHKTVDNKGNTVEKKPEWKFFHSKNALSGDYVNGLSVNGNDVWIATDKAVNQYDIAEKQAYLSFEPLLPALHLRELWHLYGAFIWPTEDWGTLGFSINYINMGENQITDALGREREKVRSWEGVFGLSYGLPIKEDLSVGLNIKYVVSALAPGYGDNGEGVGQTFAIDASVLKRNFLLPNFDLGFIAQNMGPHIYYIDRDNPDPIPFTLRLGLVYHALQTPVHDLKILLDLHKEVVKNNADKPDYFWEAIGTDLLFDKEEDFKYELQEINFNLGLEYWYTNFLALRSGFLGDYIGERYELTLGVGLRYGTLNFDWSYIVAPEGFMKKFLQVFNDKKEGATGVRHGQWRASFLVNF
;
A
#
# COMPACT_ATOMS: atom_id res chain seq x y z
N MET A 1 4.45 20.26 -16.81
CA MET A 1 4.40 18.96 -17.54
C MET A 1 3.69 19.15 -18.84
N ASN A 2 4.38 18.92 -19.95
CA ASN A 2 3.85 19.18 -21.29
C ASN A 2 2.76 18.18 -21.68
N PHE A 3 1.58 18.66 -21.98
CA PHE A 3 0.38 17.94 -22.46
C PHE A 3 0.48 17.45 -23.92
N THR A 4 1.67 17.23 -24.47
CA THR A 4 1.86 16.83 -25.88
C THR A 4 1.93 15.32 -26.11
N SER A 5 1.82 14.46 -25.06
CA SER A 5 1.85 13.00 -25.23
C SER A 5 0.46 12.32 -25.23
N THR A 6 -0.61 13.02 -24.88
CA THR A 6 -1.97 12.47 -24.82
C THR A 6 -2.63 12.29 -26.20
N GLY A 7 -2.25 13.06 -27.21
CA GLY A 7 -2.79 12.92 -28.57
C GLY A 7 -2.44 11.60 -29.26
N ASN A 8 -1.28 11.03 -28.94
CA ASN A 8 -0.84 9.75 -29.52
C ASN A 8 -1.46 8.53 -28.85
N LEU A 9 -1.91 8.66 -27.59
CA LEU A 9 -2.57 7.58 -26.86
C LEU A 9 -4.04 7.41 -27.31
N PHE A 10 -4.73 8.54 -27.51
CA PHE A 10 -6.10 8.53 -28.01
C PHE A 10 -6.20 7.97 -29.44
N ASN A 11 -5.25 8.30 -30.30
CA ASN A 11 -5.20 7.76 -31.68
C ASN A 11 -4.85 6.25 -31.70
N ARG A 12 -4.07 5.75 -30.75
CA ARG A 12 -3.77 4.30 -30.64
C ARG A 12 -4.89 3.51 -29.98
N LEU A 13 -5.60 4.06 -29.00
CA LEU A 13 -6.83 3.46 -28.48
C LEU A 13 -7.96 3.47 -29.54
N SER A 14 -8.11 4.55 -30.30
CA SER A 14 -9.06 4.63 -31.42
C SER A 14 -8.79 3.60 -32.51
N LEU A 15 -7.52 3.28 -32.80
CA LEU A 15 -7.17 2.25 -33.77
C LEU A 15 -7.52 0.84 -33.25
N PHE A 16 -7.37 0.59 -31.95
CA PHE A 16 -7.69 -0.71 -31.32
C PHE A 16 -9.20 -0.91 -31.23
N THR A 17 -9.96 0.12 -30.89
CA THR A 17 -11.44 0.09 -30.88
C THR A 17 -12.04 0.00 -32.28
N THR A 18 -11.41 0.61 -33.30
CA THR A 18 -11.88 0.58 -34.68
C THR A 18 -11.67 -0.81 -35.32
N LEU A 19 -10.66 -1.56 -34.92
CA LEU A 19 -10.43 -2.94 -35.39
C LEU A 19 -11.45 -3.96 -34.80
N LEU A 20 -12.05 -3.67 -33.66
CA LEU A 20 -13.08 -4.49 -33.03
C LEU A 20 -14.51 -4.29 -33.61
N PHE A 21 -14.74 -3.24 -34.42
CA PHE A 21 -16.10 -2.83 -34.80
C PHE A 21 -16.45 -3.06 -36.29
N LEU A 22 -15.66 -3.78 -37.07
CA LEU A 22 -15.86 -3.91 -38.51
C LEU A 22 -16.54 -5.19 -38.97
N SER A 23 -17.65 -5.64 -38.35
CA SER A 23 -18.40 -6.70 -39.01
C SER A 23 -19.82 -6.87 -38.48
N GLY A 24 -20.85 -6.60 -39.28
CA GLY A 24 -22.22 -6.96 -39.01
C GLY A 24 -22.65 -8.22 -39.76
N ALA A 25 -23.22 -9.20 -39.13
CA ALA A 25 -24.08 -10.27 -39.66
C ALA A 25 -24.81 -11.05 -38.55
N SER A 26 -25.91 -11.66 -38.96
CA SER A 26 -26.93 -12.29 -38.11
C SER A 26 -26.53 -13.67 -37.60
N ILE A 27 -26.90 -14.02 -36.37
CA ILE A 27 -26.52 -15.26 -35.71
C ILE A 27 -27.69 -15.88 -34.94
N ARG A 28 -27.67 -17.19 -34.85
CA ARG A 28 -28.48 -18.00 -33.94
C ARG A 28 -27.59 -18.47 -32.81
N ALA A 29 -27.97 -18.20 -31.58
CA ALA A 29 -27.25 -18.63 -30.40
C ALA A 29 -27.64 -20.03 -29.97
N GLY A 30 -26.68 -20.87 -29.68
CA GLY A 30 -26.85 -22.03 -28.80
C GLY A 30 -26.79 -21.55 -27.34
N VAL A 31 -27.84 -21.79 -26.57
CA VAL A 31 -27.86 -21.51 -25.13
C VAL A 31 -27.74 -22.86 -24.42
N GLY A 32 -26.71 -22.98 -23.52
CA GLY A 32 -26.59 -24.08 -22.60
C GLY A 32 -25.81 -25.30 -23.10
N GLU A 33 -24.64 -25.08 -23.68
CA GLU A 33 -23.75 -26.17 -24.07
C GLU A 33 -23.03 -26.84 -22.88
N SER A 34 -22.95 -26.16 -21.72
CA SER A 34 -22.28 -26.67 -20.54
C SER A 34 -23.21 -26.83 -19.33
N ALA A 35 -22.91 -27.80 -18.48
CA ALA A 35 -23.56 -28.00 -17.19
C ALA A 35 -22.87 -27.21 -16.06
N VAL A 36 -23.52 -27.12 -14.89
CA VAL A 36 -23.01 -26.53 -13.65
C VAL A 36 -22.90 -25.00 -13.72
N ILE A 37 -24.01 -24.33 -13.61
CA ILE A 37 -24.13 -22.86 -13.64
C ILE A 37 -23.22 -22.19 -12.59
N THR A 38 -23.00 -22.81 -11.42
CA THR A 38 -22.13 -22.29 -10.34
C THR A 38 -20.70 -22.05 -10.79
N LEU A 39 -20.18 -22.74 -11.80
CA LEU A 39 -18.84 -22.57 -12.32
C LEU A 39 -18.67 -21.29 -13.17
N ILE A 40 -19.75 -20.84 -13.81
CA ILE A 40 -19.73 -19.63 -14.65
C ILE A 40 -20.28 -18.39 -13.96
N PHE A 41 -20.86 -18.53 -12.76
CA PHE A 41 -21.48 -17.43 -12.03
C PHE A 41 -20.43 -16.69 -11.19
N PRO A 42 -19.97 -15.47 -11.59
CA PRO A 42 -18.91 -14.79 -10.91
C PRO A 42 -19.40 -14.19 -9.59
N PRO A 43 -18.70 -14.43 -8.46
CA PRO A 43 -19.07 -13.89 -7.17
C PRO A 43 -18.61 -12.45 -6.98
N GLY A 44 -19.28 -11.72 -6.09
CA GLY A 44 -18.76 -10.52 -5.47
C GLY A 44 -19.20 -9.20 -6.07
N ALA A 45 -19.64 -8.32 -5.18
CA ALA A 45 -20.13 -6.99 -5.50
C ALA A 45 -19.05 -6.09 -6.13
N ARG A 46 -17.79 -6.24 -5.74
CA ARG A 46 -16.68 -5.47 -6.31
C ARG A 46 -16.51 -5.75 -7.81
N ALA A 47 -16.42 -7.01 -8.17
CA ALA A 47 -16.29 -7.42 -9.57
C ALA A 47 -17.53 -7.05 -10.40
N THR A 48 -18.74 -7.30 -9.88
CA THR A 48 -19.98 -6.93 -10.55
C THR A 48 -20.10 -5.42 -10.78
N GLY A 49 -19.70 -4.61 -9.81
CA GLY A 49 -19.70 -3.14 -9.97
C GLY A 49 -18.80 -2.64 -11.11
N MET A 50 -17.85 -3.46 -11.58
CA MET A 50 -16.97 -3.20 -12.72
C MET A 50 -17.34 -4.01 -13.97
N GLY A 51 -18.60 -4.47 -14.09
CA GLY A 51 -19.03 -5.29 -15.23
C GLY A 51 -18.31 -6.63 -15.31
N GLU A 52 -17.86 -7.17 -14.18
CA GLU A 52 -17.10 -8.42 -14.06
C GLU A 52 -15.67 -8.38 -14.68
N ALA A 53 -15.17 -7.20 -15.08
CA ALA A 53 -13.81 -6.99 -15.53
C ALA A 53 -12.83 -7.04 -14.35
N PHE A 54 -12.40 -8.22 -13.90
CA PHE A 54 -11.64 -8.38 -12.67
C PHE A 54 -10.44 -9.34 -12.73
N THR A 55 -10.27 -10.09 -13.80
CA THR A 55 -9.23 -11.13 -13.95
C THR A 55 -7.81 -10.60 -13.74
N GLY A 56 -7.53 -9.39 -14.22
CA GLY A 56 -6.23 -8.72 -14.05
C GLY A 56 -6.06 -7.97 -12.72
N ALA A 57 -7.15 -7.80 -11.93
CA ALA A 57 -7.17 -6.99 -10.73
C ALA A 57 -7.42 -7.78 -9.43
N ALA A 58 -7.62 -9.09 -9.52
CA ALA A 58 -7.95 -9.94 -8.38
C ALA A 58 -6.70 -10.19 -7.52
N GLU A 59 -6.61 -9.53 -6.37
CA GLU A 59 -5.45 -9.59 -5.44
C GLU A 59 -5.89 -9.85 -3.98
N ASP A 60 -7.15 -10.13 -3.73
CA ASP A 60 -7.72 -10.43 -2.42
C ASP A 60 -8.32 -11.86 -2.39
N ALA A 61 -9.06 -12.22 -1.35
CA ALA A 61 -9.65 -13.54 -1.22
C ALA A 61 -10.60 -13.93 -2.38
N SER A 62 -11.14 -12.99 -3.14
CA SER A 62 -11.92 -13.27 -4.34
C SER A 62 -11.08 -13.78 -5.52
N ALA A 63 -9.75 -13.64 -5.46
CA ALA A 63 -8.82 -14.20 -6.44
C ALA A 63 -8.93 -15.74 -6.54
N THR A 64 -9.41 -16.42 -5.49
CA THR A 64 -9.70 -17.86 -5.52
C THR A 64 -10.70 -18.26 -6.61
N TYR A 65 -11.51 -17.31 -7.10
CA TYR A 65 -12.40 -17.50 -8.25
C TYR A 65 -11.85 -16.86 -9.53
N PHE A 66 -11.50 -15.55 -9.47
CA PHE A 66 -11.20 -14.77 -10.68
C PHE A 66 -9.81 -15.04 -11.26
N ASN A 67 -8.79 -15.16 -10.42
CA ASN A 67 -7.42 -15.44 -10.83
C ASN A 67 -6.56 -15.88 -9.65
N PRO A 68 -6.39 -17.19 -9.39
CA PRO A 68 -5.59 -17.68 -8.27
C PRO A 68 -4.13 -17.18 -8.25
N ALA A 69 -3.56 -16.78 -9.40
CA ALA A 69 -2.26 -16.14 -9.44
C ALA A 69 -2.21 -14.81 -8.65
N GLY A 70 -3.34 -14.11 -8.52
CA GLY A 70 -3.44 -12.92 -7.69
C GLY A 70 -3.13 -13.17 -6.22
N LEU A 71 -3.37 -14.38 -5.71
CA LEU A 71 -2.97 -14.79 -4.37
C LEU A 71 -1.45 -14.75 -4.17
N GLY A 72 -0.68 -15.03 -5.23
CA GLY A 72 0.78 -14.97 -5.19
C GLY A 72 1.32 -13.53 -5.14
N LEU A 73 0.58 -12.55 -5.64
CA LEU A 73 0.91 -11.12 -5.54
C LEU A 73 0.18 -10.41 -4.39
N ALA A 74 -0.77 -11.09 -3.72
CA ALA A 74 -1.29 -10.62 -2.44
C ALA A 74 -0.13 -10.44 -1.45
N PRO A 75 -0.23 -9.50 -0.49
CA PRO A 75 0.83 -9.32 0.50
C PRO A 75 1.20 -10.66 1.12
N GLN A 76 2.45 -11.11 0.89
CA GLN A 76 2.92 -12.40 1.41
C GLN A 76 3.21 -12.28 2.89
N ALA A 77 2.97 -13.37 3.64
CA ALA A 77 3.37 -13.41 5.03
C ALA A 77 4.87 -13.16 5.13
N ASN A 78 5.24 -12.18 5.98
CA ASN A 78 6.62 -11.88 6.29
C ASN A 78 7.48 -11.44 5.09
N SER A 79 6.89 -10.71 4.14
CA SER A 79 7.65 -10.17 3.00
C SER A 79 8.48 -8.95 3.40
N TRP A 80 9.69 -8.88 2.82
CA TRP A 80 10.57 -7.73 2.96
C TRP A 80 10.47 -6.82 1.75
N LYS A 81 10.22 -5.52 1.99
CA LYS A 81 10.26 -4.48 0.97
C LYS A 81 11.33 -3.46 1.30
N VAL A 82 12.07 -3.02 0.29
CA VAL A 82 13.12 -2.00 0.46
C VAL A 82 12.64 -0.70 -0.17
N HIS A 83 12.70 0.37 0.61
CA HIS A 83 12.32 1.71 0.20
C HIS A 83 13.53 2.63 0.22
N MET A 84 13.68 3.43 -0.82
CA MET A 84 14.72 4.47 -0.92
C MET A 84 14.06 5.83 -1.13
N PRO A 85 13.65 6.51 -0.06
CA PRO A 85 13.07 7.85 -0.13
C PRO A 85 13.97 8.84 -0.86
N GLU A 86 15.27 8.70 -0.66
CA GLU A 86 16.31 9.49 -1.32
C GLU A 86 17.55 8.62 -1.63
N LYS A 87 18.08 8.74 -2.87
CA LYS A 87 19.31 8.03 -3.26
C LYS A 87 20.53 8.57 -2.49
N ASN A 88 21.39 7.65 -2.06
CA ASN A 88 22.63 7.94 -1.37
C ASN A 88 22.48 8.71 -0.03
N SER A 89 21.35 8.58 0.63
CA SER A 89 21.12 9.12 1.97
C SER A 89 21.25 8.04 3.03
N VAL A 90 21.79 8.42 4.19
CA VAL A 90 21.78 7.59 5.39
C VAL A 90 20.51 7.89 6.17
N PHE A 91 19.74 6.84 6.50
CA PHE A 91 18.50 6.94 7.25
C PHE A 91 18.81 6.82 8.74
N THR A 92 18.56 7.88 9.49
CA THR A 92 19.06 8.04 10.86
C THR A 92 18.01 7.75 11.93
N ALA A 93 16.72 7.91 11.59
CA ALA A 93 15.61 7.70 12.51
C ALA A 93 14.31 7.37 11.75
N ILE A 94 13.38 6.70 12.43
CA ILE A 94 12.07 6.37 11.89
C ILE A 94 11.01 6.40 12.99
N SER A 95 9.82 6.91 12.67
CA SER A 95 8.69 6.91 13.60
C SER A 95 7.35 6.91 12.87
N SER A 96 6.37 6.30 13.49
CA SER A 96 4.96 6.35 13.10
C SER A 96 4.10 6.45 14.35
N LYS A 97 2.84 6.87 14.20
CA LYS A 97 1.89 6.81 15.31
C LYS A 97 1.58 5.36 15.66
N LYS A 98 1.66 5.02 16.94
CA LYS A 98 1.21 3.72 17.45
C LYS A 98 -0.33 3.69 17.38
N LYS A 99 -0.91 2.91 16.48
CA LYS A 99 -2.35 2.90 16.20
C LYS A 99 -3.14 1.99 17.12
N LYS A 100 -4.38 2.37 17.42
CA LYS A 100 -5.45 1.46 17.82
C LYS A 100 -5.89 0.67 16.58
N GLU A 101 -6.24 -0.60 16.74
CA GLU A 101 -6.41 -1.65 15.74
C GLU A 101 -7.24 -1.34 14.47
N PHE A 102 -7.94 -0.20 14.38
CA PHE A 102 -8.87 0.13 13.29
C PHE A 102 -8.65 1.54 12.73
N GLY A 103 -8.33 1.66 11.43
CA GLY A 103 -8.22 2.92 10.71
C GLY A 103 -7.24 2.87 9.51
N PRO A 104 -7.13 3.90 8.63
CA PRO A 104 -6.17 3.95 7.53
C PRO A 104 -4.73 3.87 8.04
N LYS A 105 -3.79 3.23 7.29
CA LYS A 105 -2.37 3.16 7.66
C LYS A 105 -1.83 4.56 7.91
N ASP A 106 -1.18 4.77 9.06
CA ASP A 106 -0.65 6.08 9.42
C ASP A 106 0.60 6.40 8.59
N LYS A 107 0.92 7.68 8.55
CA LYS A 107 2.10 8.19 7.88
C LYS A 107 3.36 7.73 8.60
N ILE A 108 4.36 7.24 7.85
CA ILE A 108 5.69 6.92 8.37
C ILE A 108 6.59 8.11 8.14
N TRP A 109 7.28 8.56 9.17
CA TRP A 109 8.25 9.62 9.07
C TRP A 109 9.67 9.07 9.22
N VAL A 110 10.55 9.47 8.33
CA VAL A 110 11.95 9.03 8.31
C VAL A 110 12.87 10.25 8.33
N GLY A 111 13.82 10.22 9.24
CA GLY A 111 14.91 11.19 9.31
C GLY A 111 16.11 10.72 8.48
N THR A 112 16.77 11.67 7.84
CA THR A 112 18.02 11.46 7.10
C THR A 112 19.06 12.50 7.49
N GLN A 113 20.27 12.38 6.95
CA GLN A 113 21.31 13.41 7.09
C GLN A 113 20.95 14.73 6.38
N LYS A 114 19.88 14.77 5.58
CA LYS A 114 19.48 15.93 4.77
C LYS A 114 18.07 16.44 5.07
N GLY A 115 17.44 15.96 6.13
CA GLY A 115 16.09 16.34 6.53
C GLY A 115 15.14 15.16 6.69
N VAL A 116 13.84 15.42 6.56
CA VAL A 116 12.79 14.43 6.81
C VAL A 116 11.99 14.09 5.55
N TYR A 117 11.50 12.85 5.51
CA TYR A 117 10.60 12.33 4.49
C TYR A 117 9.39 11.67 5.14
N ARG A 118 8.27 11.68 4.44
CA ARG A 118 7.00 11.09 4.89
C ARG A 118 6.52 10.06 3.87
N PHE A 119 6.17 8.87 4.32
CA PHE A 119 5.47 7.87 3.51
C PHE A 119 3.96 7.97 3.77
N ASN A 120 3.17 8.14 2.71
CA ASN A 120 1.72 8.33 2.81
C ASN A 120 0.92 7.05 2.58
N GLY A 121 1.58 5.89 2.57
CA GLY A 121 0.99 4.57 2.27
C GLY A 121 1.19 4.12 0.81
N LYS A 122 1.57 5.04 -0.11
CA LYS A 122 1.80 4.75 -1.53
C LYS A 122 3.18 5.23 -2.00
N SER A 123 3.56 6.42 -1.63
CA SER A 123 4.79 7.08 -2.08
C SER A 123 5.47 7.85 -0.95
N TRP A 124 6.76 8.12 -1.15
CA TRP A 124 7.53 8.99 -0.28
C TRP A 124 7.39 10.45 -0.70
N GLU A 125 7.15 11.32 0.26
CA GLU A 125 6.95 12.75 0.10
C GLU A 125 8.07 13.49 0.83
N SER A 126 8.59 14.53 0.18
CA SER A 126 9.55 15.44 0.78
C SER A 126 8.94 16.82 1.09
N GLY A 127 7.65 16.98 0.91
CA GLY A 127 6.92 18.24 1.13
C GLY A 127 5.43 18.13 0.86
N GLU A 128 4.72 19.24 1.00
CA GLU A 128 3.30 19.38 0.71
C GLU A 128 3.08 20.30 -0.49
N ILE A 129 1.96 20.16 -1.19
CA ILE A 129 1.56 21.07 -2.26
C ILE A 129 0.72 22.20 -1.67
N TYR A 130 1.08 23.42 -1.99
CA TYR A 130 0.40 24.64 -1.61
C TYR A 130 -0.14 25.35 -2.85
N LEU A 131 -1.41 25.71 -2.84
CA LEU A 131 -2.03 26.52 -3.86
C LEU A 131 -1.75 27.99 -3.56
N ILE A 132 -1.16 28.71 -4.50
CA ILE A 132 -0.76 30.12 -4.32
C ILE A 132 -1.99 31.00 -4.38
N GLU A 133 -2.16 31.84 -3.38
CA GLU A 133 -3.24 32.83 -3.28
C GLU A 133 -2.79 34.18 -3.87
N GLU A 134 -3.72 35.06 -4.27
CA GLU A 134 -3.47 36.30 -5.05
C GLU A 134 -2.49 37.27 -4.37
N ASN A 135 -2.42 37.27 -3.03
CA ASN A 135 -1.56 38.15 -2.24
C ASN A 135 -0.36 37.43 -1.60
N ASP A 136 -0.08 36.20 -1.99
CA ASP A 136 1.05 35.47 -1.45
C ASP A 136 2.39 36.02 -1.96
N ASN A 137 3.34 36.02 -1.03
CA ASN A 137 4.74 36.26 -1.29
C ASN A 137 5.60 35.24 -0.55
N ILE A 138 6.87 35.12 -0.90
CA ILE A 138 7.78 34.13 -0.31
C ILE A 138 7.82 34.28 1.22
N SER A 139 7.89 35.50 1.72
CA SER A 139 7.90 35.75 3.17
C SER A 139 6.61 35.31 3.84
N SER A 140 5.44 35.71 3.30
CA SER A 140 4.14 35.33 3.86
C SER A 140 3.92 33.82 3.85
N ILE A 141 4.39 33.11 2.81
CA ILE A 141 4.33 31.66 2.74
C ILE A 141 5.24 31.04 3.81
N ILE A 142 6.45 31.53 3.97
CA ILE A 142 7.37 31.07 5.03
C ILE A 142 6.77 31.28 6.41
N ASP A 143 6.23 32.44 6.71
CA ASP A 143 5.62 32.76 8.00
C ASP A 143 4.40 31.87 8.30
N LYS A 144 3.65 31.47 7.25
CA LYS A 144 2.52 30.57 7.38
C LYS A 144 2.94 29.15 7.81
N TYR A 145 4.11 28.67 7.33
CA TYR A 145 4.61 27.32 7.57
C TYR A 145 5.69 27.23 8.63
N LEU A 146 6.42 28.31 8.88
CA LEU A 146 7.56 28.36 9.78
C LEU A 146 7.37 29.48 10.83
N LYS A 147 7.02 29.11 12.05
CA LYS A 147 6.92 30.06 13.17
C LYS A 147 8.29 30.27 13.80
N VAL A 148 9.06 31.16 13.22
CA VAL A 148 10.44 31.45 13.67
C VAL A 148 10.73 32.93 13.48
N ASP A 149 11.21 33.60 14.54
CA ASP A 149 11.60 35.02 14.51
C ASP A 149 13.07 35.21 14.12
N ASP A 150 13.82 34.14 13.79
CA ASP A 150 15.22 34.19 13.42
C ASP A 150 15.37 34.45 11.91
N GLU A 151 15.89 35.64 11.57
CA GLU A 151 16.13 36.08 10.18
C GLU A 151 17.02 35.12 9.37
N LYS A 152 18.01 34.49 10.02
CA LYS A 152 18.89 33.51 9.39
C LYS A 152 18.12 32.24 8.96
N LEU A 153 17.25 31.74 9.81
CA LEU A 153 16.39 30.58 9.50
C LEU A 153 15.34 30.92 8.44
N GLN A 154 14.82 32.12 8.43
CA GLN A 154 13.90 32.57 7.37
C GLN A 154 14.62 32.65 6.01
N LYS A 155 15.86 33.15 5.94
CA LYS A 155 16.67 33.16 4.72
C LYS A 155 17.01 31.74 4.22
N GLU A 156 17.35 30.82 5.12
CA GLU A 156 17.55 29.39 4.81
C GLU A 156 16.26 28.75 4.28
N ALA A 157 15.12 29.05 4.87
CA ALA A 157 13.82 28.55 4.42
C ALA A 157 13.45 29.07 3.03
N ALA A 158 13.67 30.37 2.76
CA ALA A 158 13.47 30.96 1.45
C ALA A 158 14.34 30.32 0.38
N TRP A 159 15.61 30.04 0.69
CA TRP A 159 16.51 29.31 -0.18
C TRP A 159 15.99 27.92 -0.53
N VAL A 160 15.60 27.13 0.47
CA VAL A 160 15.08 25.77 0.28
C VAL A 160 13.81 25.79 -0.55
N LEU A 161 12.88 26.70 -0.26
CA LEU A 161 11.63 26.85 -0.99
C LEU A 161 11.85 27.16 -2.46
N LYS A 162 12.70 28.13 -2.78
CA LYS A 162 13.04 28.52 -4.15
C LYS A 162 13.77 27.40 -4.91
N SER A 163 14.74 26.75 -4.27
CA SER A 163 15.52 25.69 -4.91
C SER A 163 14.69 24.46 -5.27
N GLU A 164 13.77 24.04 -4.40
CA GLU A 164 12.88 22.89 -4.66
C GLU A 164 11.84 23.15 -5.76
N ASN A 165 11.43 24.41 -5.93
CA ASN A 165 10.43 24.77 -6.94
C ASN A 165 11.06 25.32 -8.23
N GLY A 166 12.39 25.30 -8.34
CA GLY A 166 13.09 25.82 -9.53
C GLY A 166 12.95 27.34 -9.71
N ILE A 167 12.53 28.03 -8.65
CA ILE A 167 12.39 29.49 -8.64
C ILE A 167 13.81 30.08 -8.63
N GLY A 168 14.17 30.87 -9.64
CA GLY A 168 15.52 31.40 -9.81
C GLY A 168 16.37 30.68 -10.88
N MET A 169 16.01 29.48 -11.34
CA MET A 169 16.69 28.82 -12.48
C MET A 169 16.55 29.60 -13.80
N LYS A 170 15.49 30.40 -13.95
CA LYS A 170 15.27 31.26 -15.11
C LYS A 170 16.18 32.51 -15.13
N ARG A 171 16.92 32.78 -14.05
CA ARG A 171 17.73 33.98 -13.85
C ARG A 171 19.21 33.81 -14.24
N HIS A 172 19.56 32.83 -15.04
CA HIS A 172 20.91 32.74 -15.62
C HIS A 172 21.32 34.08 -16.27
N ALA A 173 20.39 34.76 -16.94
CA ALA A 173 20.63 36.10 -17.54
C ALA A 173 20.95 37.13 -16.45
N THR A 174 20.23 37.18 -15.35
CA THR A 174 20.45 38.12 -14.24
C THR A 174 21.78 37.91 -13.55
N VAL A 175 22.18 36.65 -13.28
CA VAL A 175 23.50 36.32 -12.73
C VAL A 175 24.59 36.73 -13.71
N LYS A 176 24.39 36.49 -15.00
CA LYS A 176 25.33 36.91 -16.06
C LYS A 176 25.47 38.43 -16.14
N ASP A 177 24.36 39.18 -16.09
CA ASP A 177 24.36 40.63 -16.14
C ASP A 177 25.03 41.23 -14.89
N LEU A 178 24.77 40.69 -13.72
CA LEU A 178 25.45 41.10 -12.49
C LEU A 178 26.94 40.79 -12.51
N LEU A 179 27.36 39.63 -12.99
CA LEU A 179 28.76 39.30 -13.19
C LEU A 179 29.44 40.21 -14.21
N MET A 180 28.75 40.57 -15.29
CA MET A 180 29.21 41.54 -16.30
C MET A 180 29.32 42.94 -15.75
N LYS A 181 28.36 43.40 -14.96
CA LYS A 181 28.30 44.75 -14.41
C LYS A 181 29.38 45.00 -13.36
N HIS A 182 29.62 44.02 -12.48
CA HIS A 182 30.49 44.27 -11.30
C HIS A 182 31.87 43.63 -11.42
N PHE A 183 32.04 42.52 -12.15
CA PHE A 183 33.24 41.70 -12.03
C PHE A 183 33.95 41.33 -13.34
N ILE A 184 33.24 41.23 -14.46
CA ILE A 184 33.82 40.80 -15.75
C ILE A 184 33.46 41.75 -16.87
N LYS A 185 33.98 42.94 -16.81
CA LYS A 185 33.57 44.06 -17.70
C LYS A 185 33.77 43.84 -19.21
N ASN A 186 34.65 42.92 -19.65
CA ASN A 186 35.02 42.75 -21.05
C ASN A 186 35.03 41.31 -21.60
N ASN A 187 34.47 40.33 -20.92
CA ASN A 187 34.49 38.94 -21.42
C ASN A 187 33.15 38.26 -21.21
N THR A 188 32.22 38.48 -22.12
CA THR A 188 30.85 37.95 -22.11
C THR A 188 30.82 36.41 -22.10
N GLN A 189 31.78 35.76 -22.76
CA GLN A 189 31.84 34.30 -22.85
C GLN A 189 32.26 33.66 -21.51
N LYS A 190 33.18 34.33 -20.77
CA LYS A 190 33.59 33.90 -19.42
C LYS A 190 32.49 34.15 -18.39
N ALA A 191 31.75 35.26 -18.49
CA ALA A 191 30.60 35.54 -17.66
C ALA A 191 29.47 34.54 -17.90
N ASP A 192 29.20 34.16 -19.16
CA ASP A 192 28.19 33.17 -19.52
C ASP A 192 28.53 31.77 -19.01
N SER A 193 29.76 31.33 -19.20
CA SER A 193 30.20 30.01 -18.71
C SER A 193 30.22 29.94 -17.19
N LEU A 194 30.63 31.01 -16.48
CA LEU A 194 30.67 31.09 -15.04
C LEU A 194 29.26 31.16 -14.43
N SER A 195 28.33 31.89 -15.01
CA SER A 195 26.96 31.98 -14.59
C SER A 195 26.20 30.66 -14.77
N LYS A 196 26.46 29.94 -15.87
CA LYS A 196 25.93 28.56 -16.07
C LYS A 196 26.47 27.56 -15.04
N ALA A 197 27.75 27.63 -14.78
CA ALA A 197 28.40 26.76 -13.78
C ALA A 197 27.89 27.05 -12.36
N LEU A 198 27.79 28.35 -12.01
CA LEU A 198 27.25 28.78 -10.71
C LEU A 198 25.78 28.41 -10.54
N ALA A 199 24.91 28.69 -11.53
CA ALA A 199 23.52 28.34 -11.46
C ALA A 199 23.30 26.83 -11.30
N ARG A 200 24.10 25.99 -11.98
CA ARG A 200 24.05 24.54 -11.86
C ARG A 200 24.54 24.03 -10.51
N GLN A 201 25.66 24.57 -10.01
CA GLN A 201 26.20 24.15 -8.71
C GLN A 201 25.33 24.60 -7.54
N ILE A 202 24.76 25.81 -7.63
CA ILE A 202 23.92 26.36 -6.56
C ILE A 202 22.63 25.58 -6.38
N CYS A 203 22.00 25.09 -7.44
CA CYS A 203 20.77 24.27 -7.37
C CYS A 203 20.98 22.91 -6.66
N GLU A 204 22.21 22.41 -6.61
CA GLU A 204 22.55 21.14 -5.96
C GLU A 204 22.96 21.32 -4.49
N ILE A 205 23.04 22.54 -3.96
CA ILE A 205 23.54 22.84 -2.61
C ILE A 205 22.39 22.88 -1.59
N PRO A 206 22.46 22.09 -0.53
CA PRO A 206 21.33 21.92 0.41
C PRO A 206 21.15 23.06 1.41
N SER A 207 22.05 24.08 1.47
CA SER A 207 21.89 25.19 2.40
C SER A 207 22.43 26.52 1.85
N PHE A 208 21.82 27.62 2.29
CA PHE A 208 22.23 28.98 1.91
C PHE A 208 23.69 29.27 2.28
N GLU A 209 24.14 28.91 3.49
CA GLU A 209 25.53 29.12 3.92
C GLU A 209 26.55 28.38 3.04
N ARG A 210 26.25 27.14 2.61
CA ARG A 210 27.09 26.40 1.69
C ARG A 210 27.08 27.01 0.29
N ALA A 211 25.92 27.53 -0.17
CA ALA A 211 25.82 28.25 -1.42
C ALA A 211 26.72 29.50 -1.41
N VAL A 212 26.62 30.31 -0.36
CA VAL A 212 27.49 31.50 -0.13
C VAL A 212 28.97 31.10 -0.16
N SER A 213 29.35 30.07 0.57
CA SER A 213 30.73 29.57 0.62
C SER A 213 31.22 29.07 -0.75
N THR A 214 30.38 28.39 -1.51
CA THR A 214 30.71 27.87 -2.83
C THR A 214 30.86 28.99 -3.84
N ILE A 215 30.00 30.00 -3.79
CA ILE A 215 30.08 31.20 -4.62
C ILE A 215 31.37 31.98 -4.31
N LYS A 216 31.66 32.21 -3.04
CA LYS A 216 32.91 32.83 -2.61
C LYS A 216 34.13 32.10 -3.15
N LYS A 217 34.16 30.78 -3.03
CA LYS A 217 35.24 29.93 -3.55
C LYS A 217 35.33 29.96 -5.08
N ALA A 218 34.21 29.93 -5.80
CA ALA A 218 34.21 30.00 -7.26
C ALA A 218 34.65 31.37 -7.80
N LEU A 219 34.34 32.45 -7.07
CA LEU A 219 34.70 33.82 -7.43
C LEU A 219 36.10 34.22 -6.98
N SER A 220 36.67 33.61 -5.92
CA SER A 220 38.02 33.93 -5.40
C SER A 220 39.16 33.71 -6.40
N GLY A 221 38.95 32.89 -7.45
CA GLY A 221 39.92 32.72 -8.55
C GLY A 221 39.73 33.69 -9.71
N VAL A 222 38.72 34.57 -9.64
CA VAL A 222 38.36 35.49 -10.73
C VAL A 222 38.40 36.96 -10.27
N ILE A 223 38.39 37.23 -8.99
CA ILE A 223 38.25 38.54 -8.35
C ILE A 223 39.25 38.66 -7.19
N ASP A 224 40.14 39.65 -7.27
CA ASP A 224 41.21 39.86 -6.31
C ASP A 224 40.71 40.48 -4.98
N THR A 225 39.60 41.21 -4.98
CA THR A 225 38.96 41.77 -3.78
C THR A 225 37.44 41.72 -3.91
N LEU A 226 36.80 40.90 -3.06
CA LEU A 226 35.34 40.82 -2.95
C LEU A 226 34.92 41.60 -1.69
N GLU A 227 34.31 42.77 -1.87
CA GLU A 227 33.71 43.49 -0.78
C GLU A 227 32.47 42.69 -0.29
N ALA A 228 32.32 42.55 1.03
CA ALA A 228 31.26 41.76 1.66
C ALA A 228 29.86 42.28 1.24
N ASP A 229 29.71 43.58 1.09
CA ASP A 229 28.46 44.26 0.72
C ASP A 229 28.04 43.94 -0.72
N THR A 230 28.96 43.86 -1.64
CA THR A 230 28.68 43.51 -3.05
C THR A 230 28.31 42.05 -3.22
N LEU A 231 28.87 41.17 -2.39
CA LEU A 231 28.49 39.76 -2.35
C LEU A 231 27.11 39.58 -1.74
N SER A 232 26.79 40.36 -0.68
CA SER A 232 25.47 40.38 -0.05
C SER A 232 24.42 40.85 -1.06
N GLU A 233 24.68 41.96 -1.76
CA GLU A 233 23.78 42.49 -2.79
C GLU A 233 23.58 41.51 -3.97
N LEU A 234 24.63 40.80 -4.38
CA LEU A 234 24.52 39.75 -5.41
C LEU A 234 23.68 38.55 -4.92
N LEU A 235 23.84 38.19 -3.68
CA LEU A 235 23.09 37.09 -3.07
C LEU A 235 21.64 37.51 -2.83
N ASP A 236 21.36 38.72 -2.37
CA ASP A 236 20.01 39.23 -2.15
C ASP A 236 19.25 39.41 -3.49
N ASN A 237 19.93 39.81 -4.55
CA ASN A 237 19.32 39.96 -5.90
C ASN A 237 19.13 38.64 -6.63
N VAL A 238 19.98 37.62 -6.39
CA VAL A 238 19.86 36.27 -6.98
C VAL A 238 18.97 35.37 -6.16
N PHE A 239 19.01 35.53 -4.84
CA PHE A 239 18.38 34.66 -3.87
C PHE A 239 17.49 35.39 -2.86
N GLY A 240 17.34 36.70 -2.98
CA GLY A 240 16.50 37.53 -2.12
C GLY A 240 15.02 37.12 -2.17
N MET A 241 14.24 37.66 -1.25
CA MET A 241 12.78 37.40 -1.11
C MET A 241 11.96 38.14 -2.18
N ASP A 242 12.46 38.27 -3.43
CA ASP A 242 11.74 38.92 -4.51
C ASP A 242 10.62 38.01 -5.04
N ASP A 243 9.39 38.49 -5.04
CA ASP A 243 8.16 37.77 -5.28
C ASP A 243 7.71 37.74 -6.75
N THR A 244 8.49 38.32 -7.64
CA THR A 244 8.10 38.42 -9.06
C THR A 244 7.89 37.08 -9.75
N ASP A 245 8.50 36.02 -9.25
CA ASP A 245 8.44 34.67 -9.84
C ASP A 245 7.23 33.84 -9.38
N LEU A 246 6.50 34.28 -8.33
CA LEU A 246 5.31 33.56 -7.84
C LEU A 246 4.08 33.78 -8.73
N LYS A 247 4.02 34.91 -9.44
CA LYS A 247 2.86 35.29 -10.27
C LYS A 247 2.53 34.33 -11.40
N ASP A 248 3.53 33.56 -11.86
CA ASP A 248 3.38 32.58 -12.94
C ASP A 248 3.10 31.17 -12.46
N LEU A 249 3.09 30.93 -11.13
CA LEU A 249 2.88 29.63 -10.53
C LEU A 249 1.46 29.51 -9.98
N GLN A 250 0.81 28.37 -10.20
CA GLN A 250 -0.49 28.05 -9.60
C GLN A 250 -0.35 27.28 -8.28
N GLU A 251 0.72 26.50 -8.14
CA GLU A 251 1.00 25.69 -6.97
C GLU A 251 2.49 25.70 -6.64
N LEU A 252 2.80 25.54 -5.36
CA LEU A 252 4.15 25.50 -4.83
C LEU A 252 4.32 24.27 -3.96
N LYS A 253 5.45 23.56 -4.10
CA LYS A 253 5.81 22.49 -3.21
C LYS A 253 6.50 23.06 -1.99
N ILE A 254 5.90 22.91 -0.80
CA ILE A 254 6.50 23.28 0.49
C ILE A 254 7.28 22.07 1.00
N PRO A 255 8.62 22.03 0.86
CA PRO A 255 9.40 20.89 1.30
C PRO A 255 9.49 20.85 2.83
N PHE A 256 9.46 19.66 3.43
CA PHE A 256 9.63 19.52 4.88
C PHE A 256 10.99 20.03 5.37
N ARG A 257 12.00 20.01 4.51
CA ARG A 257 13.31 20.56 4.80
C ARG A 257 13.36 22.11 4.84
N ILE A 258 12.25 22.80 4.61
CA ILE A 258 12.13 24.24 4.86
C ILE A 258 12.45 24.58 6.32
N ALA A 259 12.08 23.66 7.22
CA ALA A 259 12.40 23.75 8.65
C ALA A 259 13.63 22.90 8.99
N VAL A 260 13.59 21.60 8.65
CA VAL A 260 14.62 20.64 9.03
C VAL A 260 15.58 20.39 7.87
N ASN A 261 16.52 21.31 7.69
CA ASN A 261 17.58 21.24 6.65
C ASN A 261 18.91 20.75 7.22
N ASP A 262 18.86 19.82 8.19
CA ASP A 262 20.04 19.33 8.89
C ASP A 262 19.93 17.82 9.15
N SER A 263 21.01 17.21 9.65
CA SER A 263 21.02 15.82 10.05
C SER A 263 20.03 15.57 11.17
N VAL A 264 19.04 14.71 10.89
CA VAL A 264 18.05 14.27 11.88
C VAL A 264 18.70 13.23 12.78
N THR A 265 18.65 13.43 14.09
CA THR A 265 19.19 12.51 15.09
C THR A 265 18.12 11.63 15.73
N ALA A 266 16.91 12.17 15.88
CA ALA A 266 15.76 11.47 16.41
C ALA A 266 14.47 11.97 15.76
N ILE A 267 13.47 11.09 15.65
CA ILE A 267 12.14 11.45 15.17
C ILE A 267 11.09 10.74 16.00
N LEU A 268 9.98 11.43 16.28
CA LEU A 268 8.91 10.93 17.13
C LEU A 268 7.56 11.47 16.64
N VAL A 269 6.56 10.62 16.52
CA VAL A 269 5.16 11.00 16.31
C VAL A 269 4.41 10.79 17.62
N ASP A 270 3.83 11.86 18.17
CA ASP A 270 3.10 11.80 19.44
C ASP A 270 1.60 11.39 19.25
N GLU A 271 0.90 11.20 20.36
CA GLU A 271 -0.52 10.82 20.36
C GLU A 271 -1.45 11.81 19.63
N SER A 272 -1.02 13.08 19.52
CA SER A 272 -1.74 14.15 18.82
C SER A 272 -1.33 14.31 17.35
N GLU A 273 -0.59 13.35 16.80
CA GLU A 273 -0.05 13.35 15.43
C GLU A 273 0.95 14.46 15.14
N ARG A 274 1.49 15.12 16.16
CA ARG A 274 2.58 16.07 16.00
C ARG A 274 3.88 15.31 15.81
N VAL A 275 4.69 15.77 14.87
CA VAL A 275 5.99 15.17 14.58
C VAL A 275 7.09 16.00 15.23
N TRP A 276 7.87 15.35 16.08
CA TRP A 276 9.00 15.94 16.76
C TRP A 276 10.29 15.46 16.12
N VAL A 277 11.16 16.37 15.73
CA VAL A 277 12.39 16.06 15.01
C VAL A 277 13.57 16.66 15.75
N GLY A 278 14.41 15.80 16.29
CA GLY A 278 15.65 16.18 16.92
C GLY A 278 16.76 16.36 15.89
N THR A 279 17.54 17.42 16.04
CA THR A 279 18.74 17.73 15.24
C THR A 279 19.89 18.18 16.16
N GLU A 280 21.06 18.47 15.59
CA GLU A 280 22.16 19.08 16.33
C GLU A 280 21.92 20.58 16.60
N LYS A 281 20.94 21.21 15.95
CA LYS A 281 20.63 22.65 16.06
C LYS A 281 19.36 22.94 16.85
N GLY A 282 18.63 21.94 17.32
CA GLY A 282 17.44 22.10 18.13
C GLY A 282 16.40 21.01 17.90
N LEU A 283 15.28 21.18 18.55
CA LEU A 283 14.12 20.30 18.49
C LEU A 283 13.00 20.98 17.67
N TRP A 284 12.63 20.39 16.56
CA TRP A 284 11.53 20.87 15.73
C TRP A 284 10.23 20.14 16.03
N ARG A 285 9.11 20.84 15.93
CA ARG A 285 7.76 20.29 16.06
C ARG A 285 6.92 20.66 14.84
N TYR A 286 6.41 19.68 14.14
CA TYR A 286 5.43 19.83 13.06
C TYR A 286 4.03 19.51 13.58
N SER A 287 3.07 20.41 13.41
CA SER A 287 1.67 20.26 13.89
C SER A 287 0.65 20.05 12.78
N GLY A 288 1.07 19.47 11.65
CA GLY A 288 0.23 19.21 10.48
C GLY A 288 0.25 20.33 9.44
N THR A 289 0.52 21.57 9.83
CA THR A 289 0.62 22.73 8.93
C THR A 289 1.85 23.58 9.22
N THR A 290 2.29 23.70 10.46
CA THR A 290 3.35 24.62 10.88
C THR A 290 4.49 23.91 11.58
N TRP A 291 5.70 24.42 11.36
CA TRP A 291 6.91 24.04 12.08
C TRP A 291 7.26 25.06 13.16
N GLN A 292 7.69 24.56 14.32
CA GLN A 292 8.19 25.35 15.43
C GLN A 292 9.51 24.74 15.91
N ILE A 293 10.48 25.58 16.25
CA ILE A 293 11.76 25.16 16.85
C ILE A 293 11.77 25.42 18.35
N PHE A 294 12.44 24.56 19.09
CA PHE A 294 12.83 24.73 20.49
C PHE A 294 14.33 24.59 20.59
N THR A 295 14.94 25.55 21.23
CA THR A 295 16.38 25.65 21.47
C THR A 295 16.68 25.88 22.96
N THR A 296 17.91 26.20 23.29
CA THR A 296 18.27 26.61 24.66
C THR A 296 17.54 27.88 25.11
N ASN A 297 17.08 28.74 24.16
CA ASN A 297 16.29 29.92 24.47
C ASN A 297 14.90 29.57 25.00
N GLU A 298 14.31 28.46 24.52
CA GLU A 298 13.00 27.96 24.94
C GLU A 298 13.09 26.99 26.12
N GLY A 299 14.30 26.73 26.65
CA GLY A 299 14.51 25.97 27.89
C GLY A 299 15.09 24.57 27.70
N LEU A 300 15.68 24.26 26.56
CA LEU A 300 16.46 23.03 26.40
C LEU A 300 17.85 23.15 27.04
N PRO A 301 18.41 22.08 27.60
CA PRO A 301 19.78 22.12 28.17
C PRO A 301 20.86 22.19 27.07
N SER A 302 20.55 21.76 25.85
CA SER A 302 21.39 21.84 24.66
C SER A 302 20.56 21.77 23.41
N ASN A 303 21.07 22.34 22.30
CA ASN A 303 20.46 22.22 20.98
C ASN A 303 20.75 20.86 20.33
N ASN A 304 21.74 20.12 20.83
CA ASN A 304 22.12 18.81 20.28
C ASN A 304 21.21 17.71 20.86
N ILE A 305 20.12 17.44 20.16
CA ILE A 305 19.16 16.41 20.55
C ILE A 305 19.70 15.03 20.14
N LYS A 306 19.69 14.07 21.06
CA LYS A 306 20.16 12.69 20.85
C LYS A 306 19.01 11.70 20.75
N THR A 307 17.97 11.87 21.56
CA THR A 307 16.86 10.91 21.69
C THR A 307 15.59 11.59 22.10
N LEU A 308 14.44 11.00 21.72
CA LEU A 308 13.10 11.50 22.03
C LEU A 308 12.21 10.37 22.52
N ALA A 309 11.31 10.68 23.45
CA ALA A 309 10.21 9.80 23.83
C ALA A 309 8.93 10.61 24.05
N ALA A 310 7.78 9.99 23.73
CA ALA A 310 6.46 10.54 24.06
C ALA A 310 5.88 9.83 25.29
N GLY A 311 5.33 10.61 26.19
CA GLY A 311 4.52 10.17 27.31
C GLY A 311 3.05 10.39 27.03
N ARG A 312 2.21 10.09 28.01
CA ARG A 312 0.78 10.37 27.94
C ARG A 312 0.51 11.88 28.01
N TYR A 313 -0.64 12.30 27.51
CA TYR A 313 -1.12 13.70 27.57
C TYR A 313 -0.23 14.73 26.84
N GLY A 314 0.59 14.25 25.91
CA GLY A 314 1.47 15.11 25.12
C GLY A 314 2.79 15.49 25.81
N ASP A 315 3.17 14.78 26.86
CA ASP A 315 4.49 14.86 27.48
C ASP A 315 5.56 14.42 26.49
N ILE A 316 6.68 15.15 26.43
CA ILE A 316 7.83 14.83 25.56
C ILE A 316 9.09 14.86 26.41
N ALA A 317 9.92 13.84 26.30
CA ALA A 317 11.27 13.82 26.83
C ALA A 317 12.29 13.94 25.70
N ALA A 318 13.23 14.85 25.84
CA ALA A 318 14.33 15.09 24.92
C ALA A 318 15.67 14.90 25.66
N GLY A 319 16.39 13.85 25.28
CA GLY A 319 17.75 13.63 25.77
C GLY A 319 18.75 14.38 24.91
N THR A 320 19.69 15.07 25.56
CA THR A 320 20.74 15.87 24.94
C THR A 320 22.14 15.44 25.42
N ASP A 321 23.17 16.08 24.90
CA ASP A 321 24.56 15.92 25.38
C ASP A 321 24.83 16.69 26.67
N LYS A 322 23.90 17.55 27.16
CA LYS A 322 24.07 18.36 28.37
C LYS A 322 22.97 18.19 29.42
N GLY A 323 22.16 17.15 29.28
CA GLY A 323 21.07 16.83 30.20
C GLY A 323 19.80 16.36 29.51
N LEU A 324 18.79 16.14 30.33
CA LEU A 324 17.46 15.72 29.94
C LEU A 324 16.47 16.88 30.04
N ALA A 325 15.66 17.11 29.01
CA ALA A 325 14.55 18.05 29.07
C ALA A 325 13.22 17.31 29.00
N VAL A 326 12.25 17.72 29.81
CA VAL A 326 10.89 17.14 29.82
C VAL A 326 9.88 18.26 29.63
N PHE A 327 9.12 18.18 28.54
CA PHE A 327 8.03 19.09 28.22
C PHE A 327 6.74 18.58 28.83
N ARG A 328 6.14 19.34 29.71
CA ARG A 328 4.85 19.06 30.35
C ARG A 328 4.01 20.34 30.46
N SER A 329 2.75 20.27 30.09
CA SER A 329 1.82 21.41 30.23
C SER A 329 2.34 22.73 29.67
N GLY A 330 3.10 22.68 28.56
CA GLY A 330 3.63 23.87 27.90
C GLY A 330 5.01 24.34 28.37
N ASN A 331 5.61 23.73 29.41
CA ASN A 331 6.89 24.14 30.00
C ASN A 331 7.94 23.05 29.94
N TRP A 332 9.20 23.45 29.79
CA TRP A 332 10.37 22.57 29.90
C TRP A 332 10.88 22.50 31.33
N LYS A 333 11.09 21.26 31.83
CA LYS A 333 11.86 20.99 33.05
C LYS A 333 13.13 20.24 32.69
N THR A 334 14.26 20.67 33.18
CA THR A 334 15.56 20.07 32.87
C THR A 334 16.11 19.29 34.06
N TYR A 335 16.91 18.25 33.77
CA TYR A 335 17.65 17.42 34.71
C TYR A 335 19.06 17.25 34.20
N ASP A 336 20.04 17.36 35.11
CA ASP A 336 21.45 17.22 34.88
C ASP A 336 22.15 16.50 36.05
N THR A 337 23.48 16.51 36.10
CA THR A 337 24.24 15.92 37.21
C THR A 337 23.96 16.59 38.55
N SER A 338 23.59 17.88 38.58
CA SER A 338 23.16 18.57 39.81
C SER A 338 21.79 18.07 40.31
N SER A 339 20.97 17.55 39.45
CA SER A 339 19.69 16.92 39.76
C SER A 339 19.84 15.44 40.13
N GLY A 340 21.05 14.87 40.17
CA GLY A 340 21.31 13.49 40.51
C GLY A 340 21.49 12.52 39.35
N LEU A 341 21.61 13.00 38.09
CA LEU A 341 21.98 12.13 36.98
C LEU A 341 23.43 11.68 37.07
N PRO A 342 23.77 10.43 36.70
CA PRO A 342 25.15 9.95 36.72
C PRO A 342 25.98 10.50 35.56
N SER A 343 25.37 11.06 34.55
CA SER A 343 26.00 11.72 33.40
C SER A 343 25.01 12.68 32.72
N ASN A 344 25.52 13.78 32.18
CA ASN A 344 24.72 14.72 31.38
C ASN A 344 24.46 14.21 29.96
N GLU A 345 25.23 13.25 29.49
CA GLU A 345 25.01 12.66 28.15
C GLU A 345 23.89 11.63 28.22
N ILE A 346 22.71 12.00 27.68
CA ILE A 346 21.53 11.16 27.64
C ILE A 346 21.49 10.43 26.30
N THR A 347 21.54 9.11 26.36
CA THR A 347 21.64 8.24 25.19
C THR A 347 20.28 7.64 24.78
N ALA A 348 19.38 7.47 25.75
CA ALA A 348 18.04 6.91 25.51
C ALA A 348 17.04 7.43 26.55
N VAL A 349 15.76 7.51 26.18
CA VAL A 349 14.67 7.89 27.09
C VAL A 349 13.44 7.02 26.85
N ALA A 350 12.69 6.71 27.91
CA ALA A 350 11.41 6.01 27.82
C ALA A 350 10.49 6.39 28.98
N PHE A 351 9.22 6.65 28.72
CA PHE A 351 8.22 6.84 29.77
C PHE A 351 7.76 5.49 30.34
N GLY A 352 7.63 5.43 31.65
CA GLY A 352 7.00 4.34 32.38
C GLY A 352 5.52 4.59 32.69
N GLU A 353 4.99 3.93 33.71
CA GLU A 353 3.64 4.22 34.18
C GLU A 353 3.54 5.54 34.93
N GLY A 354 2.40 6.20 34.81
CA GLY A 354 2.15 7.48 35.49
C GLY A 354 3.14 8.57 35.06
N LYS A 355 3.88 9.12 36.02
CA LYS A 355 4.88 10.15 35.78
C LYS A 355 6.34 9.63 35.72
N ILE A 356 6.52 8.33 35.77
CA ILE A 356 7.84 7.71 35.75
C ILE A 356 8.49 7.93 34.38
N LEU A 357 9.74 8.37 34.41
CA LEU A 357 10.60 8.52 33.23
C LEU A 357 11.90 7.76 33.47
N TYR A 358 12.34 7.01 32.49
CA TYR A 358 13.63 6.34 32.46
C TYR A 358 14.56 7.05 31.49
N ALA A 359 15.79 7.28 31.90
CA ALA A 359 16.85 7.84 31.08
C ALA A 359 18.06 6.92 31.09
N GLY A 360 18.56 6.58 29.91
CA GLY A 360 19.81 5.86 29.73
C GLY A 360 20.97 6.83 29.58
N THR A 361 22.07 6.49 30.19
CA THR A 361 23.33 7.25 30.09
C THR A 361 24.49 6.31 29.79
N ASN A 362 25.67 6.86 29.58
CA ASN A 362 26.93 6.07 29.48
C ASN A 362 27.38 5.47 30.85
N SER A 363 26.77 5.91 31.97
CA SER A 363 27.14 5.54 33.33
C SER A 363 26.05 4.84 34.13
N GLY A 364 24.96 4.40 33.48
CA GLY A 364 23.85 3.67 34.12
C GLY A 364 22.49 4.07 33.60
N LEU A 365 21.47 3.43 34.14
CA LEU A 365 20.06 3.72 33.96
C LEU A 365 19.54 4.59 35.10
N VAL A 366 18.72 5.57 34.77
CA VAL A 366 18.10 6.48 35.74
C VAL A 366 16.58 6.27 35.71
N LYS A 367 15.95 6.12 36.87
CA LYS A 367 14.51 6.21 37.08
C LYS A 367 14.19 7.54 37.76
N ILE A 368 13.38 8.37 37.12
CA ILE A 368 12.90 9.64 37.64
C ILE A 368 11.43 9.49 37.95
N ASN A 369 11.05 9.73 39.21
CA ASN A 369 9.66 9.73 39.62
C ASN A 369 9.39 11.05 40.41
N ASP A 370 8.67 11.96 39.76
CA ASP A 370 8.49 13.36 40.22
C ASP A 370 9.80 14.06 40.55
N GLU A 371 10.23 14.08 41.82
CA GLU A 371 11.48 14.70 42.28
C GLU A 371 12.57 13.67 42.68
N SER A 372 12.20 12.40 42.76
CA SER A 372 13.13 11.34 43.14
C SER A 372 13.90 10.82 41.94
N VAL A 373 15.23 10.76 42.06
CA VAL A 373 16.12 10.19 41.05
C VAL A 373 16.79 8.95 41.64
N THR A 374 16.62 7.82 40.96
CA THR A 374 17.23 6.53 41.34
C THR A 374 18.13 6.06 40.20
N VAL A 375 19.38 5.71 40.53
CA VAL A 375 20.35 5.23 39.54
C VAL A 375 20.54 3.73 39.69
N PHE A 376 20.56 3.03 38.56
CA PHE A 376 20.83 1.58 38.46
C PHE A 376 22.08 1.35 37.61
N ASP A 377 22.92 0.43 38.04
CA ASP A 377 24.12 0.00 37.34
C ASP A 377 24.27 -1.54 37.31
N SER A 378 25.45 -2.04 37.03
CA SER A 378 25.68 -3.49 36.95
C SER A 378 25.49 -4.20 38.28
N SER A 379 25.64 -3.52 39.43
CA SER A 379 25.37 -4.10 40.73
C SER A 379 23.89 -4.37 41.02
N ASN A 380 23.01 -3.65 40.33
CA ASN A 380 21.54 -3.81 40.42
C ASN A 380 20.99 -4.86 39.43
N GLY A 381 21.81 -5.34 38.48
CA GLY A 381 21.40 -6.33 37.51
C GLY A 381 21.38 -5.86 36.06
N LEU A 382 21.90 -4.67 35.73
CA LEU A 382 22.13 -4.27 34.35
C LEU A 382 23.21 -5.14 33.70
N LEU A 383 23.02 -5.56 32.47
CA LEU A 383 24.02 -6.27 31.66
C LEU A 383 25.18 -5.35 31.27
N SER A 384 24.91 -4.06 31.08
CA SER A 384 25.87 -3.03 30.71
C SER A 384 25.49 -1.70 31.34
N THR A 385 26.45 -0.98 31.93
CA THR A 385 26.24 0.39 32.42
C THR A 385 26.04 1.39 31.27
N GLN A 386 26.57 1.11 30.11
CA GLN A 386 26.31 1.92 28.93
C GLN A 386 24.95 1.53 28.33
N VAL A 387 23.92 2.30 28.62
CA VAL A 387 22.59 2.15 28.08
C VAL A 387 22.52 2.82 26.71
N THR A 388 22.04 2.13 25.69
CA THR A 388 22.03 2.63 24.30
C THR A 388 20.62 2.79 23.74
N ALA A 389 19.64 2.06 24.28
CA ALA A 389 18.24 2.14 23.89
C ALA A 389 17.34 1.76 25.07
N LEU A 390 16.14 2.36 25.12
CA LEU A 390 15.13 2.08 26.15
C LEU A 390 13.75 1.92 25.47
N PHE A 391 12.96 1.00 25.98
CA PHE A 391 11.61 0.78 25.50
C PHE A 391 10.73 0.19 26.62
N MET A 392 9.51 0.73 26.78
CA MET A 392 8.50 0.18 27.68
C MET A 392 7.50 -0.66 26.84
N ASP A 393 7.43 -1.96 27.11
CA ASP A 393 6.51 -2.84 26.39
C ASP A 393 5.05 -2.76 26.91
N SER A 394 4.15 -3.40 26.21
CA SER A 394 2.72 -3.42 26.56
C SER A 394 2.41 -4.12 27.88
N GLU A 395 3.31 -4.97 28.39
CA GLU A 395 3.23 -5.61 29.72
C GLU A 395 3.92 -4.81 30.82
N LYS A 396 4.30 -3.55 30.53
CA LYS A 396 4.95 -2.63 31.49
C LYS A 396 6.35 -3.07 31.93
N ARG A 397 7.06 -3.82 31.09
CA ARG A 397 8.46 -4.18 31.33
C ARG A 397 9.36 -3.22 30.57
N LEU A 398 10.40 -2.76 31.23
CA LEU A 398 11.42 -1.91 30.62
C LEU A 398 12.47 -2.78 29.93
N TRP A 399 12.61 -2.58 28.63
CA TRP A 399 13.68 -3.16 27.82
C TRP A 399 14.85 -2.19 27.75
N ILE A 400 16.02 -2.66 28.14
CA ILE A 400 17.23 -1.85 28.27
C ILE A 400 18.31 -2.44 27.38
N GLY A 401 18.62 -1.74 26.32
CA GLY A 401 19.67 -2.11 25.36
C GLY A 401 21.05 -1.61 25.78
N GLY A 402 22.05 -2.42 25.53
CA GLY A 402 23.46 -2.10 25.78
C GLY A 402 24.37 -2.68 24.69
N LYS A 403 25.69 -2.60 24.93
CA LYS A 403 26.71 -3.11 23.99
C LYS A 403 26.76 -4.64 23.88
N MET A 404 26.20 -5.38 24.82
CA MET A 404 26.32 -6.84 24.90
C MET A 404 24.97 -7.56 24.91
N GLY A 405 23.89 -6.86 24.60
CA GLY A 405 22.54 -7.44 24.59
C GLY A 405 21.51 -6.60 25.32
N VAL A 406 20.52 -7.26 25.89
CA VAL A 406 19.33 -6.65 26.48
C VAL A 406 19.15 -7.09 27.93
N THR A 407 18.77 -6.14 28.78
CA THR A 407 18.23 -6.42 30.12
C THR A 407 16.74 -6.07 30.11
N ILE A 408 15.90 -6.95 30.65
CA ILE A 408 14.45 -6.72 30.84
C ILE A 408 14.20 -6.53 32.33
N TYR A 409 13.58 -5.41 32.70
CA TYR A 409 13.26 -5.05 34.07
C TYR A 409 11.74 -4.94 34.24
N ASP A 410 11.16 -5.70 35.18
CA ASP A 410 9.73 -5.78 35.49
C ASP A 410 9.37 -5.23 36.88
N GLU A 411 10.13 -4.27 37.41
CA GLU A 411 10.08 -3.70 38.75
C GLU A 411 10.44 -4.65 39.91
N SER A 412 10.40 -5.95 39.70
CA SER A 412 10.72 -6.98 40.70
C SER A 412 11.96 -7.80 40.34
N SER A 413 12.25 -7.94 39.05
CA SER A 413 13.30 -8.82 38.55
C SER A 413 14.05 -8.24 37.35
N TRP A 414 15.31 -8.68 37.22
CA TRP A 414 16.20 -8.36 36.11
C TRP A 414 16.50 -9.62 35.32
N LYS A 415 16.13 -9.67 34.03
CA LYS A 415 16.41 -10.77 33.11
C LYS A 415 17.37 -10.30 32.03
N GLN A 416 18.50 -11.00 31.90
CA GLN A 416 19.54 -10.65 30.91
C GLN A 416 19.54 -11.60 29.73
N HIS A 417 19.64 -11.03 28.52
CA HIS A 417 19.84 -11.75 27.26
C HIS A 417 21.07 -11.22 26.57
N LYS A 418 22.11 -12.03 26.47
CA LYS A 418 23.40 -11.66 25.89
C LYS A 418 23.38 -11.87 24.37
N PHE A 419 23.77 -10.84 23.64
CA PHE A 419 24.06 -10.89 22.20
C PHE A 419 25.52 -10.51 22.00
N PRO A 420 26.44 -11.50 22.00
CA PRO A 420 27.87 -11.20 21.87
C PRO A 420 28.16 -10.35 20.65
N GLU A 421 28.95 -9.31 20.81
CA GLU A 421 29.40 -8.39 19.76
C GLU A 421 28.26 -7.58 19.04
N SER A 422 27.06 -7.47 19.60
CA SER A 422 25.98 -6.70 19.01
C SER A 422 25.49 -5.61 19.95
N LYS A 423 25.66 -4.34 19.52
CA LYS A 423 25.12 -3.18 20.21
C LYS A 423 23.65 -2.99 19.85
N VAL A 424 22.79 -2.91 20.84
CA VAL A 424 21.37 -2.60 20.64
C VAL A 424 21.21 -1.10 20.34
N THR A 425 20.43 -0.76 19.33
CA THR A 425 20.21 0.61 18.86
C THR A 425 18.79 1.10 19.06
N SER A 426 17.79 0.21 18.98
CA SER A 426 16.38 0.59 19.03
C SER A 426 15.49 -0.59 19.38
N PHE A 427 14.24 -0.29 19.77
CA PHE A 427 13.20 -1.27 20.04
C PHE A 427 11.86 -0.80 19.47
N THR A 428 10.98 -1.76 19.17
CA THR A 428 9.57 -1.53 18.93
C THR A 428 8.76 -2.81 19.24
N GLU A 429 7.46 -2.69 19.43
CA GLU A 429 6.58 -3.82 19.71
C GLU A 429 5.37 -3.80 18.78
N GLN A 430 5.06 -4.94 18.16
CA GLN A 430 3.85 -5.15 17.39
C GLN A 430 2.64 -5.38 18.30
N SER A 431 1.42 -5.21 17.74
CA SER A 431 0.16 -5.51 18.42
C SER A 431 0.07 -6.97 18.88
N SER A 432 0.76 -7.88 18.20
CA SER A 432 0.88 -9.30 18.61
C SER A 432 1.72 -9.53 19.89
N GLY A 433 2.34 -8.48 20.44
CA GLY A 433 3.29 -8.57 21.56
C GLY A 433 4.69 -9.06 21.17
N MET A 434 4.99 -9.17 19.87
CA MET A 434 6.33 -9.47 19.39
C MET A 434 7.20 -8.22 19.51
N VAL A 435 8.34 -8.34 20.19
CA VAL A 435 9.30 -7.24 20.34
C VAL A 435 10.39 -7.36 19.28
N TRP A 436 10.66 -6.25 18.60
CA TRP A 436 11.73 -6.12 17.61
C TRP A 436 12.87 -5.29 18.17
N ILE A 437 14.07 -5.75 17.98
CA ILE A 437 15.30 -5.21 18.56
C ILE A 437 16.25 -4.88 17.40
N GLY A 438 16.51 -3.61 17.19
CA GLY A 438 17.55 -3.15 16.26
C GLY A 438 18.92 -3.26 16.87
N THR A 439 19.88 -3.67 16.06
CA THR A 439 21.29 -3.76 16.44
C THR A 439 22.20 -3.20 15.37
N ASP A 440 23.49 -3.05 15.67
CA ASP A 440 24.52 -2.69 14.69
C ASP A 440 24.89 -3.83 13.72
N LYS A 441 24.25 -5.02 13.86
CA LYS A 441 24.47 -6.21 13.03
C LYS A 441 23.19 -6.81 12.46
N GLY A 442 22.06 -6.09 12.53
CA GLY A 442 20.76 -6.53 12.03
C GLY A 442 19.64 -6.33 13.03
N VAL A 443 18.55 -7.03 12.82
CA VAL A 443 17.32 -6.98 13.61
C VAL A 443 17.05 -8.33 14.24
N ILE A 444 16.59 -8.34 15.48
CA ILE A 444 16.16 -9.53 16.20
C ILE A 444 14.67 -9.39 16.50
N SER A 445 13.84 -10.39 16.13
CA SER A 445 12.49 -10.50 16.63
C SER A 445 12.44 -11.46 17.82
N TYR A 446 11.70 -11.06 18.85
CA TYR A 446 11.46 -11.85 20.05
C TYR A 446 9.98 -12.12 20.21
N LYS A 447 9.60 -13.38 20.11
CA LYS A 447 8.26 -13.86 20.40
C LYS A 447 8.24 -14.47 21.80
N ARG A 448 7.34 -14.01 22.64
CA ARG A 448 7.24 -14.47 24.03
C ARG A 448 6.83 -15.94 24.10
N GLY A 449 7.40 -16.67 25.04
CA GLY A 449 6.89 -17.95 25.45
C GLY A 449 5.52 -17.79 26.14
N HIS A 450 4.65 -18.76 25.95
CA HIS A 450 3.34 -18.76 26.58
C HIS A 450 2.98 -20.18 27.03
N LYS A 451 2.13 -20.28 28.05
CA LYS A 451 1.60 -21.54 28.52
C LYS A 451 0.34 -21.87 27.72
N THR A 452 0.29 -23.04 27.11
CA THR A 452 -0.88 -23.58 26.43
C THR A 452 -1.32 -24.88 27.15
N VAL A 453 -2.58 -25.22 27.04
CA VAL A 453 -3.09 -26.51 27.55
C VAL A 453 -3.19 -27.44 26.32
N ASP A 454 -2.59 -28.64 26.43
CA ASP A 454 -2.70 -29.65 25.38
C ASP A 454 -4.09 -30.31 25.36
N ASN A 455 -4.37 -31.13 24.36
CA ASN A 455 -5.64 -31.87 24.23
C ASN A 455 -5.90 -32.87 25.37
N LYS A 456 -4.92 -33.08 26.27
CA LYS A 456 -5.03 -33.95 27.45
C LYS A 456 -5.16 -33.17 28.75
N GLY A 457 -5.27 -31.83 28.69
CA GLY A 457 -5.39 -30.97 29.86
C GLY A 457 -4.06 -30.62 30.53
N ASN A 458 -2.90 -31.01 29.99
CA ASN A 458 -1.60 -30.68 30.56
C ASN A 458 -1.13 -29.28 30.10
N THR A 459 -0.52 -28.54 31.02
CA THR A 459 0.10 -27.26 30.71
C THR A 459 1.41 -27.47 29.95
N VAL A 460 1.49 -27.06 28.69
CA VAL A 460 2.69 -27.08 27.89
C VAL A 460 3.25 -25.64 27.80
N GLU A 461 4.49 -25.47 28.23
CA GLU A 461 5.19 -24.21 28.15
C GLU A 461 5.96 -24.10 26.82
N LYS A 462 5.53 -23.20 25.92
CA LYS A 462 6.30 -22.84 24.73
C LYS A 462 7.39 -21.87 25.13
N LYS A 463 8.64 -22.22 24.80
CA LYS A 463 9.80 -21.37 25.05
C LYS A 463 9.74 -20.11 24.18
N PRO A 464 10.39 -19.00 24.62
CA PRO A 464 10.57 -17.83 23.78
C PRO A 464 11.30 -18.18 22.48
N GLU A 465 10.86 -17.56 21.37
CA GLU A 465 11.48 -17.73 20.07
C GLU A 465 12.24 -16.45 19.67
N TRP A 466 13.47 -16.62 19.17
CA TRP A 466 14.32 -15.55 18.69
C TRP A 466 14.66 -15.80 17.22
N LYS A 467 14.39 -14.82 16.35
CA LYS A 467 14.79 -14.86 14.93
C LYS A 467 15.72 -13.69 14.62
N PHE A 468 16.75 -13.91 13.81
CA PHE A 468 17.76 -12.93 13.48
C PHE A 468 17.74 -12.62 11.97
N PHE A 469 17.68 -11.32 11.62
CA PHE A 469 17.64 -10.82 10.25
C PHE A 469 18.80 -9.87 10.02
N HIS A 470 19.51 -10.02 8.90
CA HIS A 470 20.67 -9.21 8.52
C HIS A 470 20.75 -9.10 6.99
N SER A 471 21.74 -8.36 6.46
CA SER A 471 21.85 -8.06 5.02
C SER A 471 22.03 -9.29 4.13
N LYS A 472 22.45 -10.44 4.66
CA LYS A 472 22.58 -11.68 3.89
C LYS A 472 21.26 -12.45 3.73
N ASN A 473 20.24 -12.16 4.51
CA ASN A 473 18.97 -12.89 4.47
C ASN A 473 17.72 -12.01 4.29
N ALA A 474 17.76 -10.71 4.62
CA ALA A 474 16.54 -9.93 4.63
C ALA A 474 16.72 -8.40 4.48
N LEU A 475 17.73 -7.80 5.10
CA LEU A 475 17.87 -6.34 5.19
C LEU A 475 18.75 -5.76 4.08
N SER A 476 18.53 -4.49 3.76
CA SER A 476 19.39 -3.74 2.84
C SER A 476 20.76 -3.38 3.45
N GLY A 477 20.83 -3.22 4.78
CA GLY A 477 22.04 -2.92 5.56
C GLY A 477 21.96 -3.54 6.94
N ASP A 478 23.09 -3.76 7.59
CA ASP A 478 23.17 -4.41 8.90
C ASP A 478 23.02 -3.42 10.06
N TYR A 479 23.44 -2.17 9.90
CA TYR A 479 23.35 -1.17 10.97
C TYR A 479 21.92 -0.59 11.01
N VAL A 480 21.18 -0.93 12.06
CA VAL A 480 19.80 -0.45 12.28
C VAL A 480 19.84 0.83 13.12
N ASN A 481 19.37 1.92 12.53
CA ASN A 481 19.28 3.22 13.19
C ASN A 481 17.98 3.43 13.96
N GLY A 482 16.88 2.79 13.50
CA GLY A 482 15.58 2.95 14.14
C GLY A 482 14.57 1.91 13.70
N LEU A 483 13.59 1.68 14.56
CA LEU A 483 12.47 0.78 14.36
C LEU A 483 11.15 1.50 14.65
N SER A 484 10.12 1.20 13.86
CA SER A 484 8.76 1.67 14.09
C SER A 484 7.75 0.64 13.63
N VAL A 485 6.58 0.59 14.26
CA VAL A 485 5.46 -0.29 13.87
C VAL A 485 4.30 0.57 13.41
N ASN A 486 3.73 0.21 12.26
CA ASN A 486 2.54 0.83 11.70
C ASN A 486 1.53 -0.25 11.31
N GLY A 487 0.47 -0.41 12.09
CA GLY A 487 -0.41 -1.57 11.98
C GLY A 487 0.37 -2.85 12.33
N ASN A 488 0.40 -3.81 11.41
CA ASN A 488 1.18 -5.04 11.54
C ASN A 488 2.58 -4.94 10.93
N ASP A 489 2.85 -3.92 10.12
CA ASP A 489 4.13 -3.75 9.45
C ASP A 489 5.22 -3.25 10.40
N VAL A 490 6.41 -3.79 10.29
CA VAL A 490 7.60 -3.29 10.98
C VAL A 490 8.48 -2.55 10.00
N TRP A 491 8.78 -1.32 10.33
CA TRP A 491 9.61 -0.44 9.52
C TRP A 491 10.97 -0.27 10.17
N ILE A 492 12.02 -0.51 9.40
CA ILE A 492 13.40 -0.58 9.85
C ILE A 492 14.24 0.40 9.04
N ALA A 493 14.72 1.46 9.68
CA ALA A 493 15.69 2.36 9.08
C ALA A 493 17.11 1.77 9.27
N THR A 494 17.81 1.50 8.16
CA THR A 494 19.21 1.07 8.16
C THR A 494 20.09 2.18 7.62
N ASP A 495 21.40 1.97 7.67
CA ASP A 495 22.38 2.86 7.06
C ASP A 495 22.26 2.99 5.53
N LYS A 496 21.53 2.08 4.87
CA LYS A 496 21.43 2.04 3.41
C LYS A 496 20.03 2.31 2.85
N ALA A 497 18.97 1.87 3.54
CA ALA A 497 17.60 2.02 3.09
C ALA A 497 16.60 1.88 4.24
N VAL A 498 15.34 2.13 3.95
CA VAL A 498 14.21 1.79 4.83
C VAL A 498 13.65 0.46 4.40
N ASN A 499 13.61 -0.52 5.30
CA ASN A 499 13.04 -1.83 5.07
C ASN A 499 11.67 -1.90 5.73
N GLN A 500 10.72 -2.45 5.06
CA GLN A 500 9.39 -2.78 5.57
C GLN A 500 9.27 -4.29 5.68
N TYR A 501 8.96 -4.79 6.85
CA TYR A 501 8.56 -6.16 7.07
C TYR A 501 7.04 -6.20 7.15
N ASP A 502 6.44 -6.71 6.09
CA ASP A 502 4.99 -6.77 5.93
C ASP A 502 4.50 -8.13 6.44
N ILE A 503 3.64 -8.10 7.45
CA ILE A 503 2.97 -9.31 7.92
C ILE A 503 1.65 -9.42 7.18
N ALA A 504 1.60 -10.34 6.24
CA ALA A 504 0.39 -10.58 5.48
C ALA A 504 -0.77 -10.98 6.38
N GLU A 505 -1.87 -10.30 6.19
CA GLU A 505 -3.13 -10.54 6.88
C GLU A 505 -3.85 -11.72 6.22
N LYS A 506 -4.37 -12.64 7.02
CA LYS A 506 -5.35 -13.60 6.55
C LYS A 506 -6.61 -12.85 6.17
N GLN A 507 -7.32 -13.32 5.15
CA GLN A 507 -8.54 -12.67 4.71
C GLN A 507 -9.68 -13.66 4.67
N ALA A 508 -10.84 -13.26 5.12
CA ALA A 508 -12.10 -13.93 4.87
C ALA A 508 -13.00 -13.04 4.03
N TYR A 509 -13.61 -13.64 3.03
CA TYR A 509 -14.50 -12.97 2.09
C TYR A 509 -15.85 -13.68 2.07
N LEU A 510 -16.93 -12.93 2.07
CA LEU A 510 -18.30 -13.43 1.96
C LEU A 510 -19.07 -12.55 0.96
N SER A 511 -19.71 -13.17 0.00
CA SER A 511 -20.61 -12.49 -0.95
C SER A 511 -21.96 -13.18 -0.99
N PHE A 512 -23.02 -12.40 -1.02
CA PHE A 512 -24.39 -12.87 -1.13
C PHE A 512 -25.11 -12.13 -2.24
N GLU A 513 -25.91 -12.88 -3.00
CA GLU A 513 -26.69 -12.38 -4.13
C GLU A 513 -28.03 -13.09 -4.23
N PRO A 514 -29.17 -12.38 -4.18
CA PRO A 514 -30.45 -12.94 -4.59
C PRO A 514 -30.49 -13.06 -6.11
N LEU A 515 -30.82 -14.23 -6.63
CA LEU A 515 -30.96 -14.46 -8.04
C LEU A 515 -32.38 -14.10 -8.49
N LEU A 516 -32.52 -13.45 -9.65
CA LEU A 516 -33.82 -13.10 -10.28
C LEU A 516 -34.81 -12.43 -9.31
N PRO A 517 -34.43 -11.39 -8.54
CA PRO A 517 -35.33 -10.78 -7.54
C PRO A 517 -36.60 -10.17 -8.18
N ALA A 518 -36.53 -9.80 -9.43
CA ALA A 518 -37.70 -9.30 -10.18
C ALA A 518 -38.84 -10.33 -10.36
N LEU A 519 -38.52 -11.63 -10.27
CA LEU A 519 -39.50 -12.71 -10.34
C LEU A 519 -40.06 -13.08 -8.96
N HIS A 520 -39.65 -12.38 -7.89
CA HIS A 520 -40.02 -12.65 -6.49
C HIS A 520 -39.73 -14.08 -6.01
N LEU A 521 -38.74 -14.76 -6.61
CA LEU A 521 -38.29 -16.10 -6.25
C LEU A 521 -37.29 -16.01 -5.11
N ARG A 522 -37.78 -15.94 -3.87
CA ARG A 522 -36.93 -15.77 -2.66
C ARG A 522 -36.02 -16.96 -2.38
N GLU A 523 -36.26 -18.10 -2.97
CA GLU A 523 -35.49 -19.32 -2.79
C GLU A 523 -34.23 -19.39 -3.67
N LEU A 524 -34.18 -18.53 -4.70
CA LEU A 524 -33.03 -18.49 -5.59
C LEU A 524 -31.99 -17.51 -5.06
N TRP A 525 -30.83 -18.03 -4.63
CA TRP A 525 -29.75 -17.18 -4.16
C TRP A 525 -28.38 -17.85 -4.35
N HIS A 526 -27.37 -17.02 -4.44
CA HIS A 526 -25.98 -17.38 -4.59
C HIS A 526 -25.19 -16.90 -3.37
N LEU A 527 -24.34 -17.78 -2.84
CA LEU A 527 -23.42 -17.52 -1.75
C LEU A 527 -22.01 -17.92 -2.16
N TYR A 528 -21.07 -17.00 -1.97
CA TYR A 528 -19.66 -17.30 -2.13
C TYR A 528 -18.90 -16.95 -0.86
N GLY A 529 -18.11 -17.88 -0.37
CA GLY A 529 -17.19 -17.70 0.75
C GLY A 529 -15.78 -18.04 0.34
N ALA A 530 -14.80 -17.24 0.78
CA ALA A 530 -13.39 -17.56 0.57
C ALA A 530 -12.55 -17.18 1.80
N PHE A 531 -11.49 -17.93 2.03
CA PHE A 531 -10.51 -17.67 3.04
C PHE A 531 -9.12 -17.85 2.44
N ILE A 532 -8.23 -16.87 2.66
CA ILE A 532 -6.84 -16.98 2.24
C ILE A 532 -5.89 -16.94 3.43
N TRP A 533 -4.85 -17.77 3.30
CA TRP A 533 -3.81 -17.94 4.29
C TRP A 533 -2.44 -17.77 3.61
N PRO A 534 -1.89 -16.57 3.63
CA PRO A 534 -0.50 -16.35 3.23
C PRO A 534 0.45 -17.14 4.14
N THR A 535 1.43 -17.81 3.54
CA THR A 535 2.47 -18.56 4.28
C THR A 535 3.81 -17.82 4.20
N GLU A 536 4.74 -18.15 5.09
CA GLU A 536 6.04 -17.42 5.17
C GLU A 536 6.91 -17.61 3.93
N ASP A 537 6.97 -18.81 3.35
CA ASP A 537 7.93 -19.16 2.29
C ASP A 537 7.29 -19.86 1.08
N TRP A 538 6.02 -20.23 1.16
CA TRP A 538 5.39 -21.15 0.21
C TRP A 538 4.34 -20.49 -0.69
N GLY A 539 4.14 -19.18 -0.60
CA GLY A 539 3.04 -18.48 -1.28
C GLY A 539 1.76 -18.44 -0.45
N THR A 540 0.62 -18.35 -1.10
CA THR A 540 -0.68 -18.18 -0.42
C THR A 540 -1.61 -19.32 -0.74
N LEU A 541 -2.16 -19.95 0.31
CA LEU A 541 -3.24 -20.95 0.22
C LEU A 541 -4.59 -20.24 0.26
N GLY A 542 -5.55 -20.73 -0.52
CA GLY A 542 -6.92 -20.26 -0.54
C GLY A 542 -7.92 -21.41 -0.43
N PHE A 543 -9.01 -21.19 0.28
CA PHE A 543 -10.16 -22.09 0.36
C PHE A 543 -11.39 -21.31 -0.10
N SER A 544 -12.24 -21.92 -0.92
CA SER A 544 -13.47 -21.27 -1.38
C SER A 544 -14.63 -22.24 -1.41
N ILE A 545 -15.83 -21.68 -1.20
CA ILE A 545 -17.11 -22.34 -1.38
C ILE A 545 -17.96 -21.45 -2.27
N ASN A 546 -18.44 -21.98 -3.37
CA ASN A 546 -19.36 -21.33 -4.26
C ASN A 546 -20.64 -22.16 -4.27
N TYR A 547 -21.78 -21.58 -3.88
CA TYR A 547 -23.02 -22.32 -3.65
C TYR A 547 -24.20 -21.57 -4.24
N ILE A 548 -25.00 -22.25 -5.06
CA ILE A 548 -26.27 -21.74 -5.60
C ILE A 548 -27.41 -22.60 -5.06
N ASN A 549 -28.40 -21.97 -4.42
CA ASN A 549 -29.67 -22.57 -4.11
C ASN A 549 -30.67 -22.27 -5.23
N MET A 550 -31.19 -23.33 -5.85
CA MET A 550 -32.13 -23.21 -6.97
C MET A 550 -33.59 -23.41 -6.54
N GLY A 551 -33.84 -23.51 -5.24
CA GLY A 551 -35.17 -23.62 -4.66
C GLY A 551 -35.78 -25.03 -4.77
N GLU A 552 -37.12 -25.09 -4.56
CA GLU A 552 -37.89 -26.33 -4.63
C GLU A 552 -38.50 -26.48 -6.05
N ASN A 553 -38.20 -27.61 -6.68
CA ASN A 553 -38.72 -27.97 -7.97
C ASN A 553 -39.79 -29.08 -7.86
N GLN A 554 -40.90 -28.93 -8.52
CA GLN A 554 -41.92 -29.94 -8.58
C GLN A 554 -41.62 -30.94 -9.69
N ILE A 555 -41.40 -32.20 -9.33
CA ILE A 555 -41.22 -33.27 -10.29
C ILE A 555 -42.59 -33.73 -10.78
N THR A 556 -42.75 -33.89 -12.10
CA THR A 556 -43.93 -34.44 -12.71
C THR A 556 -43.60 -35.74 -13.49
N ASP A 557 -44.54 -36.70 -13.53
CA ASP A 557 -44.35 -37.88 -14.33
C ASP A 557 -44.63 -37.59 -15.84
N ALA A 558 -44.42 -38.59 -16.69
CA ALA A 558 -44.64 -38.46 -18.13
C ALA A 558 -46.09 -38.10 -18.55
N LEU A 559 -47.01 -38.20 -17.59
CA LEU A 559 -48.41 -37.82 -17.76
C LEU A 559 -48.74 -36.45 -17.16
N GLY A 560 -47.72 -35.68 -16.71
CA GLY A 560 -47.88 -34.37 -16.10
C GLY A 560 -48.45 -34.38 -14.69
N ARG A 561 -48.50 -35.54 -14.01
CA ARG A 561 -48.98 -35.61 -12.63
C ARG A 561 -47.86 -35.24 -11.68
N GLU A 562 -48.18 -34.35 -10.72
CA GLU A 562 -47.25 -33.95 -9.67
C GLU A 562 -46.82 -35.15 -8.85
N ARG A 563 -45.52 -35.27 -8.64
CA ARG A 563 -44.87 -36.25 -7.77
C ARG A 563 -44.22 -35.55 -6.55
N GLU A 564 -43.01 -35.89 -6.23
CA GLU A 564 -42.25 -35.30 -5.12
C GLU A 564 -41.70 -33.90 -5.44
N LYS A 565 -41.55 -33.07 -4.41
CA LYS A 565 -40.78 -31.84 -4.48
C LYS A 565 -39.34 -32.14 -4.12
N VAL A 566 -38.41 -31.69 -4.94
CA VAL A 566 -37.00 -31.81 -4.70
C VAL A 566 -36.38 -30.43 -4.59
N ARG A 567 -35.34 -30.28 -3.73
CA ARG A 567 -34.59 -29.07 -3.62
C ARG A 567 -33.31 -29.16 -4.44
N SER A 568 -33.22 -28.33 -5.47
CA SER A 568 -32.07 -28.30 -6.35
C SER A 568 -31.02 -27.31 -5.83
N TRP A 569 -29.76 -27.69 -5.95
CA TRP A 569 -28.63 -26.85 -5.55
C TRP A 569 -27.34 -27.29 -6.26
N GLU A 570 -26.38 -26.37 -6.34
CA GLU A 570 -25.02 -26.64 -6.80
C GLU A 570 -24.02 -26.11 -5.82
N GLY A 571 -22.88 -26.81 -5.67
CA GLY A 571 -21.80 -26.44 -4.80
C GLY A 571 -20.44 -26.73 -5.43
N VAL A 572 -19.51 -25.77 -5.31
CA VAL A 572 -18.11 -25.92 -5.72
C VAL A 572 -17.22 -25.61 -4.54
N PHE A 573 -16.36 -26.57 -4.20
CA PHE A 573 -15.35 -26.43 -3.13
C PHE A 573 -13.98 -26.30 -3.78
N GLY A 574 -13.32 -25.17 -3.55
CA GLY A 574 -12.04 -24.85 -4.17
C GLY A 574 -10.88 -24.84 -3.16
N LEU A 575 -9.74 -25.40 -3.59
CA LEU A 575 -8.45 -25.28 -2.92
C LEU A 575 -7.50 -24.58 -3.89
N SER A 576 -7.15 -23.34 -3.57
CA SER A 576 -6.32 -22.47 -4.39
C SER A 576 -4.92 -22.33 -3.83
N TYR A 577 -3.95 -22.15 -4.71
CA TYR A 577 -2.58 -21.86 -4.36
C TYR A 577 -2.02 -20.82 -5.31
N GLY A 578 -1.46 -19.73 -4.74
CA GLY A 578 -0.79 -18.68 -5.48
C GLY A 578 0.69 -18.61 -5.11
N LEU A 579 1.56 -18.67 -6.12
CA LEU A 579 3.01 -18.66 -5.97
C LEU A 579 3.61 -17.44 -6.67
N PRO A 580 4.30 -16.53 -5.96
CA PRO A 580 5.09 -15.49 -6.60
C PRO A 580 6.35 -16.11 -7.22
N ILE A 581 6.56 -15.83 -8.48
CA ILE A 581 7.80 -16.20 -9.21
C ILE A 581 8.80 -15.04 -9.16
N LYS A 582 8.28 -13.80 -9.20
CA LYS A 582 9.01 -12.53 -9.08
C LYS A 582 8.10 -11.52 -8.39
N GLU A 583 8.64 -10.37 -8.00
CA GLU A 583 7.86 -9.27 -7.39
C GLU A 583 6.66 -8.82 -8.22
N ASP A 584 6.74 -9.01 -9.55
CA ASP A 584 5.73 -8.57 -10.51
C ASP A 584 5.09 -9.72 -11.32
N LEU A 585 5.43 -10.98 -11.00
CA LEU A 585 4.94 -12.16 -11.71
C LEU A 585 4.56 -13.26 -10.73
N SER A 586 3.34 -13.75 -10.82
CA SER A 586 2.86 -14.90 -10.06
C SER A 586 2.12 -15.89 -10.93
N VAL A 587 2.06 -17.13 -10.45
CA VAL A 587 1.27 -18.22 -11.02
C VAL A 587 0.29 -18.73 -9.97
N GLY A 588 -0.84 -19.25 -10.43
CA GLY A 588 -1.88 -19.77 -9.55
C GLY A 588 -2.46 -21.07 -10.05
N LEU A 589 -2.84 -21.91 -9.10
CA LEU A 589 -3.56 -23.15 -9.33
C LEU A 589 -4.78 -23.19 -8.42
N ASN A 590 -5.91 -23.74 -8.91
CA ASN A 590 -7.08 -24.00 -8.11
C ASN A 590 -7.60 -25.41 -8.45
N ILE A 591 -7.85 -26.22 -7.44
CA ILE A 591 -8.47 -27.53 -7.57
C ILE A 591 -9.88 -27.42 -7.02
N LYS A 592 -10.86 -27.79 -7.82
CA LYS A 592 -12.29 -27.69 -7.50
C LYS A 592 -12.94 -29.08 -7.41
N TYR A 593 -13.73 -29.28 -6.39
CA TYR A 593 -14.69 -30.39 -6.31
C TYR A 593 -16.08 -29.82 -6.54
N VAL A 594 -16.78 -30.35 -7.52
CA VAL A 594 -18.06 -29.87 -8.04
C VAL A 594 -19.14 -30.87 -7.73
N VAL A 595 -20.22 -30.42 -7.12
CA VAL A 595 -21.44 -31.20 -6.86
C VAL A 595 -22.62 -30.43 -7.41
N SER A 596 -23.40 -31.04 -8.29
CA SER A 596 -24.65 -30.51 -8.81
C SER A 596 -25.79 -31.47 -8.51
N ALA A 597 -26.70 -31.05 -7.65
CA ALA A 597 -27.86 -31.82 -7.21
C ALA A 597 -29.15 -31.22 -7.83
N LEU A 598 -29.41 -31.55 -9.09
CA LEU A 598 -30.57 -30.98 -9.81
C LEU A 598 -31.88 -31.68 -9.42
N ALA A 599 -31.83 -32.98 -9.19
CA ALA A 599 -33.02 -33.78 -8.80
C ALA A 599 -32.62 -34.87 -7.81
N PRO A 600 -32.12 -34.53 -6.60
CA PRO A 600 -31.61 -35.52 -5.65
C PRO A 600 -32.71 -36.49 -5.24
N GLY A 601 -32.37 -37.80 -5.29
CA GLY A 601 -33.28 -38.88 -4.95
C GLY A 601 -34.21 -39.33 -6.09
N TYR A 602 -34.10 -38.76 -7.30
CA TYR A 602 -34.88 -39.11 -8.44
C TYR A 602 -34.08 -39.92 -9.46
N GLY A 603 -34.58 -41.07 -9.87
CA GLY A 603 -34.00 -42.06 -10.79
C GLY A 603 -34.04 -43.45 -10.21
N ASP A 604 -33.82 -44.47 -11.05
CA ASP A 604 -33.91 -45.88 -10.64
C ASP A 604 -32.91 -46.26 -9.55
N ASN A 605 -31.84 -45.45 -9.37
CA ASN A 605 -30.80 -45.63 -8.33
C ASN A 605 -30.77 -44.44 -7.34
N GLY A 606 -31.71 -43.50 -7.34
CA GLY A 606 -31.73 -42.33 -6.45
C GLY A 606 -30.66 -41.31 -6.76
N GLU A 607 -30.13 -41.27 -7.97
CA GLU A 607 -28.93 -40.48 -8.31
C GLU A 607 -29.32 -39.03 -8.66
N GLY A 608 -29.69 -38.49 -9.55
CA GLY A 608 -30.00 -37.07 -9.85
C GLY A 608 -28.97 -36.05 -9.28
N VAL A 609 -27.77 -36.55 -8.90
CA VAL A 609 -26.65 -35.79 -8.35
C VAL A 609 -25.38 -36.08 -9.15
N GLY A 610 -24.89 -35.07 -9.85
CA GLY A 610 -23.62 -35.15 -10.57
C GLY A 610 -22.45 -34.68 -9.70
N GLN A 611 -21.29 -35.29 -9.91
CA GLN A 611 -20.04 -34.91 -9.25
C GLN A 611 -18.87 -34.96 -10.22
N THR A 612 -17.96 -33.98 -10.11
CA THR A 612 -16.76 -33.94 -10.94
C THR A 612 -15.67 -33.11 -10.26
N PHE A 613 -14.48 -33.10 -10.88
CA PHE A 613 -13.37 -32.23 -10.47
C PHE A 613 -13.00 -31.28 -11.60
N ALA A 614 -12.48 -30.12 -11.24
CA ALA A 614 -11.94 -29.17 -12.20
C ALA A 614 -10.64 -28.54 -11.69
N ILE A 615 -9.82 -28.08 -12.59
CA ILE A 615 -8.57 -27.38 -12.28
C ILE A 615 -8.56 -26.06 -13.01
N ASP A 616 -8.12 -25.00 -12.32
CA ASP A 616 -7.80 -23.73 -12.95
C ASP A 616 -6.29 -23.51 -12.90
N ALA A 617 -5.72 -22.96 -13.98
CA ALA A 617 -4.32 -22.53 -14.04
C ALA A 617 -4.25 -21.08 -14.49
N SER A 618 -3.43 -20.27 -13.82
CA SER A 618 -3.43 -18.84 -14.05
C SER A 618 -2.06 -18.19 -13.90
N VAL A 619 -1.92 -17.00 -14.50
CA VAL A 619 -0.76 -16.14 -14.38
C VAL A 619 -1.22 -14.69 -14.22
N LEU A 620 -0.48 -13.94 -13.42
CA LEU A 620 -0.66 -12.49 -13.26
C LEU A 620 0.71 -11.81 -13.36
N LYS A 621 0.82 -10.83 -14.27
CA LYS A 621 2.02 -10.04 -14.51
C LYS A 621 1.70 -8.57 -14.37
N ARG A 622 2.30 -7.91 -13.37
CA ARG A 622 2.24 -6.45 -13.22
C ARG A 622 3.23 -5.76 -14.13
N ASN A 623 2.92 -4.52 -14.52
CA ASN A 623 3.76 -3.70 -15.41
C ASN A 623 4.15 -4.43 -16.71
N PHE A 624 3.19 -5.12 -17.32
CA PHE A 624 3.39 -5.86 -18.57
C PHE A 624 3.59 -4.90 -19.74
N LEU A 625 4.73 -4.98 -20.44
CA LEU A 625 5.13 -4.13 -21.56
C LEU A 625 5.23 -2.63 -21.26
N LEU A 626 4.37 -2.06 -20.44
CA LEU A 626 4.32 -0.65 -20.08
C LEU A 626 4.18 -0.50 -18.56
N PRO A 627 4.74 0.54 -17.93
CA PRO A 627 4.42 0.89 -16.55
C PRO A 627 2.93 1.11 -16.36
N ASN A 628 2.39 0.74 -15.21
CA ASN A 628 0.97 0.87 -14.85
C ASN A 628 0.00 0.03 -15.68
N PHE A 629 0.49 -1.00 -16.38
CA PHE A 629 -0.33 -1.90 -17.17
C PHE A 629 -0.15 -3.35 -16.72
N ASP A 630 -1.19 -3.97 -16.18
CA ASP A 630 -1.17 -5.32 -15.65
C ASP A 630 -1.92 -6.27 -16.58
N LEU A 631 -1.44 -7.53 -16.66
CA LEU A 631 -2.00 -8.60 -17.47
C LEU A 631 -2.30 -9.80 -16.59
N GLY A 632 -3.54 -10.27 -16.59
CA GLY A 632 -3.97 -11.53 -16.01
C GLY A 632 -4.44 -12.51 -17.08
N PHE A 633 -4.08 -13.77 -16.97
CA PHE A 633 -4.60 -14.84 -17.79
C PHE A 633 -4.99 -16.04 -16.92
N ILE A 634 -6.11 -16.66 -17.21
CA ILE A 634 -6.58 -17.87 -16.55
C ILE A 634 -7.29 -18.81 -17.52
N ALA A 635 -6.97 -20.09 -17.40
CA ALA A 635 -7.73 -21.20 -17.94
C ALA A 635 -8.53 -21.84 -16.79
N GLN A 636 -9.85 -21.75 -16.83
CA GLN A 636 -10.76 -22.17 -15.76
C GLN A 636 -11.49 -23.44 -16.11
N ASN A 637 -11.77 -24.26 -15.08
CA ASN A 637 -12.65 -25.42 -15.17
C ASN A 637 -12.16 -26.51 -16.15
N MET A 638 -10.85 -26.74 -16.20
CA MET A 638 -10.27 -27.89 -16.91
C MET A 638 -10.60 -29.16 -16.13
N GLY A 639 -11.48 -29.99 -16.66
CA GLY A 639 -11.88 -31.22 -15.96
C GLY A 639 -12.67 -32.18 -16.83
N PRO A 640 -12.97 -33.40 -16.30
CA PRO A 640 -13.86 -34.33 -16.99
C PRO A 640 -15.30 -33.86 -16.94
N HIS A 641 -16.13 -34.46 -17.77
CA HIS A 641 -17.56 -34.26 -17.82
C HIS A 641 -18.24 -34.61 -16.48
N ILE A 642 -19.44 -34.08 -16.27
CA ILE A 642 -20.32 -34.42 -15.15
C ILE A 642 -21.41 -35.39 -15.63
N TYR A 643 -21.81 -36.31 -14.77
CA TYR A 643 -22.84 -37.31 -15.06
C TYR A 643 -23.90 -37.24 -13.95
N TYR A 644 -25.17 -37.19 -14.33
CA TYR A 644 -26.31 -37.09 -13.38
C TYR A 644 -27.04 -38.43 -13.21
N ILE A 645 -27.45 -39.06 -14.29
CA ILE A 645 -28.25 -40.29 -14.29
C ILE A 645 -27.58 -41.39 -15.11
N ASP A 646 -27.14 -41.03 -16.31
CA ASP A 646 -26.59 -41.98 -17.29
C ASP A 646 -25.12 -41.59 -17.59
N ARG A 647 -24.25 -42.62 -17.57
CA ARG A 647 -22.83 -42.43 -17.91
C ARG A 647 -22.58 -42.34 -19.42
N ASP A 648 -23.53 -42.75 -20.21
CA ASP A 648 -23.42 -42.69 -21.66
C ASP A 648 -23.77 -41.29 -22.22
N ASN A 649 -24.44 -40.45 -21.40
CA ASN A 649 -24.84 -39.07 -21.72
C ASN A 649 -24.15 -38.10 -20.75
N PRO A 650 -22.85 -37.79 -20.93
CA PRO A 650 -22.12 -36.83 -20.11
C PRO A 650 -22.44 -35.40 -20.53
N ASP A 651 -22.47 -34.50 -19.54
CA ASP A 651 -22.53 -33.07 -19.76
C ASP A 651 -21.13 -32.46 -19.59
N PRO A 652 -20.65 -31.57 -20.50
CA PRO A 652 -19.39 -30.89 -20.36
C PRO A 652 -19.48 -29.82 -19.26
N ILE A 653 -18.36 -29.61 -18.56
CA ILE A 653 -18.23 -28.43 -17.67
C ILE A 653 -17.69 -27.24 -18.45
N PRO A 654 -17.98 -25.98 -18.02
CA PRO A 654 -17.68 -24.78 -18.79
C PRO A 654 -16.19 -24.44 -18.74
N PHE A 655 -15.37 -25.07 -19.59
CA PHE A 655 -13.97 -24.69 -19.77
C PHE A 655 -13.90 -23.27 -20.33
N THR A 656 -13.27 -22.35 -19.63
CA THR A 656 -13.26 -20.93 -19.98
C THR A 656 -11.82 -20.40 -20.00
N LEU A 657 -11.47 -19.67 -21.06
CA LEU A 657 -10.26 -18.87 -21.14
C LEU A 657 -10.58 -17.41 -20.87
N ARG A 658 -9.82 -16.76 -19.97
CA ARG A 658 -10.00 -15.33 -19.66
C ARG A 658 -8.68 -14.60 -19.74
N LEU A 659 -8.72 -13.41 -20.34
CA LEU A 659 -7.63 -12.46 -20.45
C LEU A 659 -8.05 -11.14 -19.83
N GLY A 660 -7.42 -10.72 -18.75
CA GLY A 660 -7.69 -9.46 -18.05
C GLY A 660 -6.56 -8.46 -18.22
N LEU A 661 -6.91 -7.23 -18.54
CA LEU A 661 -6.02 -6.11 -18.69
C LEU A 661 -6.42 -5.02 -17.68
N VAL A 662 -5.45 -4.44 -16.99
CA VAL A 662 -5.67 -3.33 -16.05
C VAL A 662 -4.73 -2.20 -16.38
N TYR A 663 -5.28 -1.00 -16.55
CA TYR A 663 -4.52 0.21 -16.70
C TYR A 663 -4.75 1.15 -15.51
N HIS A 664 -3.69 1.44 -14.77
CA HIS A 664 -3.70 2.38 -13.66
C HIS A 664 -3.58 3.81 -14.20
N ALA A 665 -4.71 4.43 -14.52
CA ALA A 665 -4.77 5.72 -15.18
C ALA A 665 -4.36 6.90 -14.28
N LEU A 666 -4.65 6.79 -12.97
CA LEU A 666 -4.26 7.78 -11.96
C LEU A 666 -3.90 7.05 -10.67
N GLN A 667 -2.72 7.33 -10.15
CA GLN A 667 -2.25 6.82 -8.86
C GLN A 667 -1.66 7.97 -8.05
N THR A 668 -2.47 8.54 -7.17
CA THR A 668 -2.05 9.56 -6.20
C THR A 668 -2.42 9.10 -4.78
N PRO A 669 -1.94 9.74 -3.74
CA PRO A 669 -2.32 9.41 -2.36
C PRO A 669 -3.83 9.52 -2.08
N VAL A 670 -4.51 10.41 -2.81
CA VAL A 670 -5.94 10.72 -2.62
C VAL A 670 -6.81 10.03 -3.67
N HIS A 671 -6.31 9.87 -4.89
CA HIS A 671 -7.07 9.39 -6.04
C HIS A 671 -6.37 8.19 -6.68
N ASP A 672 -7.10 7.10 -6.90
CA ASP A 672 -6.64 5.92 -7.64
C ASP A 672 -7.74 5.56 -8.65
N LEU A 673 -7.41 5.63 -9.95
CA LEU A 673 -8.34 5.31 -11.04
C LEU A 673 -7.76 4.16 -11.86
N LYS A 674 -8.54 3.09 -11.98
CA LYS A 674 -8.22 1.92 -12.79
C LYS A 674 -9.23 1.77 -13.91
N ILE A 675 -8.74 1.43 -15.08
CA ILE A 675 -9.54 1.02 -16.24
C ILE A 675 -9.24 -0.47 -16.46
N LEU A 676 -10.28 -1.28 -16.53
CA LEU A 676 -10.18 -2.73 -16.61
C LEU A 676 -10.88 -3.22 -17.87
N LEU A 677 -10.28 -4.21 -18.53
CA LEU A 677 -10.87 -4.92 -19.68
C LEU A 677 -10.64 -6.41 -19.50
N ASP A 678 -11.70 -7.20 -19.47
CA ASP A 678 -11.63 -8.66 -19.52
C ASP A 678 -12.27 -9.15 -20.83
N LEU A 679 -11.56 -10.06 -21.45
CA LEU A 679 -12.03 -10.85 -22.60
C LEU A 679 -12.12 -12.29 -22.15
N HIS A 680 -13.26 -12.95 -22.37
CA HIS A 680 -13.36 -14.36 -22.05
C HIS A 680 -14.20 -15.11 -23.10
N LYS A 681 -13.79 -16.34 -23.32
CA LYS A 681 -14.49 -17.29 -24.21
C LYS A 681 -14.70 -18.59 -23.44
N GLU A 682 -15.91 -19.12 -23.48
CA GLU A 682 -16.22 -20.49 -23.09
C GLU A 682 -15.85 -21.40 -24.26
N VAL A 683 -15.00 -22.37 -24.02
CA VAL A 683 -14.45 -23.28 -25.02
C VAL A 683 -15.07 -24.65 -24.79
N VAL A 684 -16.26 -24.86 -25.33
CA VAL A 684 -17.04 -26.08 -25.15
C VAL A 684 -17.72 -26.42 -26.46
N LYS A 685 -17.48 -27.63 -26.94
CA LYS A 685 -18.18 -28.16 -28.11
C LYS A 685 -19.01 -29.37 -27.72
N ASN A 686 -20.33 -29.23 -27.89
CA ASN A 686 -21.29 -30.31 -27.64
C ASN A 686 -21.67 -30.96 -28.97
N ASN A 687 -20.98 -32.02 -29.32
CA ASN A 687 -21.31 -32.80 -30.52
C ASN A 687 -22.53 -33.67 -30.23
N ALA A 688 -23.32 -34.00 -31.30
CA ALA A 688 -24.56 -34.76 -31.19
C ALA A 688 -24.42 -36.15 -30.54
N ASP A 689 -23.21 -36.74 -30.62
CA ASP A 689 -22.98 -38.09 -30.12
C ASP A 689 -22.27 -38.11 -28.79
N LYS A 690 -21.36 -37.12 -28.53
CA LYS A 690 -20.60 -36.99 -27.28
C LYS A 690 -19.91 -35.62 -27.24
N PRO A 691 -19.98 -34.89 -26.09
CA PRO A 691 -19.25 -33.63 -25.94
C PRO A 691 -17.76 -33.86 -25.94
N ASP A 692 -17.00 -32.89 -26.48
CA ASP A 692 -15.54 -32.90 -26.49
C ASP A 692 -14.98 -32.69 -25.07
N TYR A 693 -13.89 -33.36 -24.73
CA TYR A 693 -13.11 -33.00 -23.54
C TYR A 693 -12.45 -31.68 -23.75
N PHE A 694 -12.14 -30.94 -22.64
CA PHE A 694 -11.57 -29.60 -22.72
C PHE A 694 -10.26 -29.54 -23.58
N TRP A 695 -9.44 -30.58 -23.61
CA TRP A 695 -8.24 -30.64 -24.46
C TRP A 695 -8.56 -30.85 -25.93
N GLU A 696 -9.68 -31.47 -26.27
CA GLU A 696 -10.19 -31.63 -27.63
C GLU A 696 -10.81 -30.34 -28.10
N ALA A 697 -11.63 -29.70 -27.26
CA ALA A 697 -12.29 -28.41 -27.50
C ALA A 697 -11.27 -27.30 -27.81
N ILE A 698 -10.06 -27.31 -27.22
CA ILE A 698 -8.98 -26.36 -27.59
C ILE A 698 -8.63 -26.46 -29.10
N GLY A 699 -8.70 -27.65 -29.68
CA GLY A 699 -8.43 -27.84 -31.09
C GLY A 699 -9.62 -27.69 -32.03
N THR A 700 -10.83 -27.94 -31.54
CA THR A 700 -12.07 -27.98 -32.31
C THR A 700 -12.91 -26.72 -32.20
N ASP A 701 -12.78 -25.98 -31.11
CA ASP A 701 -13.56 -24.79 -30.79
C ASP A 701 -12.74 -23.49 -30.67
N LEU A 702 -11.52 -23.56 -30.10
CA LEU A 702 -10.72 -22.35 -29.91
C LEU A 702 -10.01 -21.85 -31.18
N LEU A 703 -9.59 -22.76 -32.09
CA LEU A 703 -8.72 -22.48 -33.23
C LEU A 703 -9.46 -22.78 -34.56
N PHE A 704 -10.43 -21.98 -34.87
CA PHE A 704 -11.14 -21.98 -36.16
C PHE A 704 -11.78 -23.33 -36.54
N ASP A 705 -13.00 -23.51 -36.19
CA ASP A 705 -13.82 -24.58 -36.78
C ASP A 705 -13.84 -24.40 -38.32
N LYS A 706 -13.61 -25.47 -39.04
CA LYS A 706 -13.61 -25.44 -40.52
C LYS A 706 -14.99 -25.05 -41.10
N GLU A 707 -16.02 -25.08 -40.31
CA GLU A 707 -17.40 -24.80 -40.68
C GLU A 707 -17.89 -23.38 -40.27
N GLU A 708 -17.12 -22.66 -39.40
CA GLU A 708 -17.50 -21.35 -38.89
C GLU A 708 -16.56 -20.24 -39.39
N ASP A 709 -17.16 -19.07 -39.73
CA ASP A 709 -16.40 -17.89 -40.18
C ASP A 709 -15.70 -17.25 -39.00
N PHE A 710 -14.45 -16.78 -39.17
CA PHE A 710 -13.66 -16.02 -38.17
C PHE A 710 -14.47 -14.94 -37.42
N LYS A 711 -15.46 -14.44 -38.05
CA LYS A 711 -16.40 -13.48 -37.52
C LYS A 711 -17.32 -14.05 -36.42
N TYR A 712 -17.68 -15.30 -36.51
CA TYR A 712 -18.48 -16.00 -35.51
C TYR A 712 -17.66 -16.22 -34.24
N GLU A 713 -16.46 -16.69 -34.38
CA GLU A 713 -15.49 -16.87 -33.31
C GLU A 713 -15.26 -15.58 -32.48
N LEU A 714 -15.17 -14.42 -33.17
CA LEU A 714 -15.04 -13.12 -32.50
C LEU A 714 -16.30 -12.73 -31.71
N GLN A 715 -17.47 -13.27 -32.08
CA GLN A 715 -18.72 -12.95 -31.41
C GLN A 715 -18.97 -13.81 -30.18
N GLU A 716 -18.29 -14.94 -30.04
CA GLU A 716 -18.28 -15.78 -28.83
C GLU A 716 -17.41 -15.19 -27.72
N ILE A 717 -16.57 -14.22 -28.04
CA ILE A 717 -15.77 -13.52 -27.03
C ILE A 717 -16.65 -12.52 -26.29
N ASN A 718 -16.90 -12.82 -25.04
CA ASN A 718 -17.50 -11.88 -24.11
C ASN A 718 -16.49 -10.81 -23.71
N PHE A 719 -16.92 -9.55 -23.65
CA PHE A 719 -16.07 -8.44 -23.23
C PHE A 719 -16.68 -7.69 -22.06
N ASN A 720 -15.86 -7.41 -21.08
CA ASN A 720 -16.24 -6.68 -19.89
C ASN A 720 -15.34 -5.47 -19.72
N LEU A 721 -15.93 -4.29 -19.55
CA LEU A 721 -15.20 -3.04 -19.32
C LEU A 721 -15.55 -2.52 -17.94
N GLY A 722 -14.52 -2.18 -17.14
CA GLY A 722 -14.69 -1.70 -15.78
C GLY A 722 -13.93 -0.40 -15.50
N LEU A 723 -14.49 0.41 -14.63
CA LEU A 723 -13.86 1.57 -14.02
C LEU A 723 -13.94 1.42 -12.51
N GLU A 724 -12.80 1.56 -11.82
CA GLU A 724 -12.73 1.63 -10.37
C GLU A 724 -12.00 2.90 -9.96
N TYR A 725 -12.67 3.77 -9.22
CA TYR A 725 -12.11 4.98 -8.67
C TYR A 725 -12.14 4.93 -7.15
N TRP A 726 -10.98 5.07 -6.50
CA TRP A 726 -10.84 5.17 -5.06
C TRP A 726 -10.54 6.61 -4.64
N TYR A 727 -11.29 7.10 -3.66
CA TYR A 727 -11.01 8.34 -2.95
C TYR A 727 -10.43 8.02 -1.57
N THR A 728 -9.23 8.51 -1.27
CA THR A 728 -8.49 8.32 0.00
C THR A 728 -8.41 6.87 0.50
N ASN A 729 -8.52 5.89 -0.38
CA ASN A 729 -8.57 4.46 -0.03
C ASN A 729 -9.73 4.08 0.93
N PHE A 730 -10.71 4.97 1.10
CA PHE A 730 -11.89 4.80 1.96
C PHE A 730 -13.15 4.53 1.15
N LEU A 731 -13.41 5.32 0.11
CA LEU A 731 -14.60 5.22 -0.73
C LEU A 731 -14.21 4.79 -2.14
N ALA A 732 -14.82 3.74 -2.64
CA ALA A 732 -14.73 3.35 -4.05
C ALA A 732 -16.03 3.65 -4.79
N LEU A 733 -15.91 4.18 -6.00
CA LEU A 733 -16.98 4.28 -6.97
C LEU A 733 -16.63 3.40 -8.17
N ARG A 734 -17.58 2.63 -8.64
CA ARG A 734 -17.38 1.70 -9.74
C ARG A 734 -18.48 1.83 -10.76
N SER A 735 -18.13 1.61 -12.01
CA SER A 735 -19.05 1.44 -13.12
C SER A 735 -18.50 0.40 -14.07
N GLY A 736 -19.38 -0.36 -14.68
CA GLY A 736 -18.96 -1.40 -15.59
C GLY A 736 -19.97 -1.65 -16.70
N PHE A 737 -19.49 -2.29 -17.74
CA PHE A 737 -20.29 -2.74 -18.86
C PHE A 737 -19.91 -4.19 -19.17
N LEU A 738 -20.89 -5.04 -19.31
CA LEU A 738 -20.76 -6.41 -19.73
C LEU A 738 -21.44 -6.57 -21.11
N GLY A 739 -20.72 -7.17 -22.04
CA GLY A 739 -21.21 -7.44 -23.38
C GLY A 739 -21.00 -8.90 -23.75
N ASP A 740 -22.12 -9.61 -23.93
CA ASP A 740 -22.19 -10.97 -24.44
C ASP A 740 -23.04 -10.89 -25.74
N TYR A 741 -22.32 -11.00 -26.83
CA TYR A 741 -22.97 -10.81 -28.15
C TYR A 741 -23.88 -11.98 -28.53
N ILE A 742 -23.44 -13.21 -28.26
CA ILE A 742 -24.21 -14.42 -28.56
C ILE A 742 -25.37 -14.60 -27.61
N GLY A 743 -25.12 -14.43 -26.31
CA GLY A 743 -26.17 -14.44 -25.29
C GLY A 743 -27.11 -13.24 -25.33
N GLU A 744 -26.94 -12.31 -26.29
CA GLU A 744 -27.70 -11.05 -26.41
C GLU A 744 -27.80 -10.28 -25.07
N ARG A 745 -26.76 -10.40 -24.20
CA ARG A 745 -26.73 -9.85 -22.83
C ARG A 745 -25.84 -8.64 -22.78
N TYR A 746 -26.42 -7.50 -22.46
CA TYR A 746 -25.70 -6.25 -22.29
C TYR A 746 -26.15 -5.60 -20.99
N GLU A 747 -25.23 -5.42 -20.07
CA GLU A 747 -25.51 -4.94 -18.73
C GLU A 747 -24.62 -3.75 -18.37
N LEU A 748 -25.22 -2.72 -17.80
CA LEU A 748 -24.52 -1.64 -17.15
C LEU A 748 -24.54 -1.89 -15.64
N THR A 749 -23.41 -1.75 -14.98
CA THR A 749 -23.29 -1.99 -13.56
C THR A 749 -22.77 -0.76 -12.83
N LEU A 750 -23.25 -0.57 -11.61
CA LEU A 750 -22.79 0.47 -10.70
C LEU A 750 -22.38 -0.18 -9.37
N GLY A 751 -21.34 0.35 -8.74
CA GLY A 751 -20.87 -0.17 -7.46
C GLY A 751 -20.32 0.90 -6.53
N VAL A 752 -20.47 0.64 -5.24
CA VAL A 752 -19.87 1.45 -4.16
C VAL A 752 -19.12 0.52 -3.22
N GLY A 753 -17.92 0.92 -2.83
CA GLY A 753 -17.11 0.22 -1.84
C GLY A 753 -16.74 1.14 -0.68
N LEU A 754 -16.77 0.61 0.52
CA LEU A 754 -16.33 1.27 1.73
C LEU A 754 -15.27 0.43 2.40
N ARG A 755 -14.14 1.04 2.75
CA ARG A 755 -13.06 0.39 3.50
C ARG A 755 -12.86 1.10 4.82
N TYR A 756 -12.99 0.36 5.91
CA TYR A 756 -12.79 0.88 7.25
C TYR A 756 -11.98 -0.09 8.11
N GLY A 757 -10.72 0.26 8.37
CA GLY A 757 -9.80 -0.61 9.10
C GLY A 757 -9.59 -1.95 8.41
N THR A 758 -9.92 -3.04 9.09
CA THR A 758 -9.82 -4.41 8.58
C THR A 758 -11.06 -4.86 7.80
N LEU A 759 -12.12 -4.03 7.76
CA LEU A 759 -13.38 -4.36 7.12
C LEU A 759 -13.52 -3.65 5.78
N ASN A 760 -13.87 -4.39 4.73
CA ASN A 760 -14.30 -3.84 3.45
C ASN A 760 -15.73 -4.30 3.19
N PHE A 761 -16.57 -3.37 2.77
CA PHE A 761 -17.94 -3.62 2.34
C PHE A 761 -18.10 -3.12 0.92
N ASP A 762 -18.63 -3.95 0.04
CA ASP A 762 -18.94 -3.59 -1.33
C ASP A 762 -20.40 -3.89 -1.62
N TRP A 763 -21.04 -2.99 -2.35
CA TRP A 763 -22.39 -3.15 -2.86
C TRP A 763 -22.41 -2.81 -4.35
N SER A 764 -23.15 -3.56 -5.14
CA SER A 764 -23.35 -3.29 -6.57
C SER A 764 -24.79 -3.52 -7.02
N TYR A 765 -25.12 -2.89 -8.11
CA TYR A 765 -26.45 -2.95 -8.73
C TYR A 765 -26.30 -3.08 -10.25
N ILE A 766 -27.07 -3.99 -10.83
CA ILE A 766 -27.12 -4.21 -12.28
C ILE A 766 -28.28 -3.41 -12.84
N VAL A 767 -27.96 -2.50 -13.74
CA VAL A 767 -28.91 -1.64 -14.45
C VAL A 767 -29.02 -2.15 -15.88
N ALA A 768 -30.21 -2.55 -16.31
CA ALA A 768 -30.52 -2.85 -17.71
C ALA A 768 -31.42 -1.75 -18.26
N PRO A 769 -30.87 -0.67 -18.84
CA PRO A 769 -31.69 0.42 -19.36
C PRO A 769 -32.28 0.04 -20.73
N GLU A 770 -33.54 -0.45 -20.73
CA GLU A 770 -34.26 -0.89 -21.93
C GLU A 770 -34.25 0.11 -23.09
N GLY A 771 -34.35 1.41 -22.80
CA GLY A 771 -34.37 2.47 -23.82
C GLY A 771 -33.01 2.88 -24.35
N PHE A 772 -31.98 2.88 -23.52
CA PHE A 772 -30.62 3.29 -23.88
C PHE A 772 -29.92 2.23 -24.71
N MET A 773 -30.07 0.97 -24.33
CA MET A 773 -29.41 -0.14 -25.01
C MET A 773 -30.05 -0.40 -26.39
N LYS A 774 -31.39 -0.26 -26.54
CA LYS A 774 -32.04 -0.28 -27.85
C LYS A 774 -31.45 0.77 -28.82
N LYS A 775 -31.22 2.00 -28.36
CA LYS A 775 -30.61 3.04 -29.18
C LYS A 775 -29.10 2.82 -29.42
N PHE A 776 -28.38 2.31 -28.43
CA PHE A 776 -26.95 2.01 -28.56
C PHE A 776 -26.71 0.86 -29.54
N LEU A 777 -27.49 -0.21 -29.45
CA LEU A 777 -27.40 -1.35 -30.36
C LEU A 777 -27.91 -1.03 -31.78
N GLN A 778 -28.89 -0.12 -31.92
CA GLN A 778 -29.33 0.37 -33.24
C GLN A 778 -28.22 1.11 -34.02
N VAL A 779 -27.25 1.72 -33.34
CA VAL A 779 -26.08 2.32 -33.99
C VAL A 779 -25.16 1.25 -34.60
N PHE A 780 -25.17 0.03 -34.06
CA PHE A 780 -24.28 -1.06 -34.48
C PHE A 780 -24.98 -2.22 -35.21
N ASN A 781 -26.29 -2.27 -35.18
CA ASN A 781 -27.01 -3.38 -35.82
C ASN A 781 -28.45 -2.99 -36.29
N ASP A 782 -28.68 -2.98 -37.58
CA ASP A 782 -29.90 -2.48 -38.21
C ASP A 782 -31.17 -3.38 -38.05
N LYS A 783 -31.12 -4.51 -37.33
CA LYS A 783 -32.19 -5.53 -37.45
C LYS A 783 -32.62 -6.35 -36.24
N LYS A 784 -32.28 -6.03 -34.99
CA LYS A 784 -32.76 -6.87 -33.88
C LYS A 784 -33.46 -6.10 -32.75
N GLU A 785 -34.68 -6.51 -32.43
CA GLU A 785 -35.33 -6.27 -31.16
C GLU A 785 -34.68 -7.22 -30.13
N GLY A 786 -33.56 -6.82 -29.56
CA GLY A 786 -32.81 -7.61 -28.57
C GLY A 786 -33.56 -7.75 -27.25
N ALA A 787 -33.49 -8.91 -26.64
CA ALA A 787 -33.94 -9.15 -25.29
C ALA A 787 -33.13 -8.31 -24.32
N THR A 788 -33.77 -7.59 -23.45
CA THR A 788 -33.14 -6.85 -22.36
C THR A 788 -32.70 -7.82 -21.27
N GLY A 789 -31.51 -7.63 -20.74
CA GLY A 789 -30.83 -8.55 -19.78
C GLY A 789 -31.75 -9.02 -18.65
N VAL A 790 -31.72 -10.30 -18.39
CA VAL A 790 -32.54 -10.99 -17.38
C VAL A 790 -32.21 -10.55 -15.94
N ARG A 791 -31.05 -9.93 -15.72
CA ARG A 791 -30.54 -9.56 -14.38
C ARG A 791 -30.91 -8.14 -13.94
N HIS A 792 -31.76 -7.41 -14.63
CA HIS A 792 -32.17 -6.06 -14.22
C HIS A 792 -32.74 -6.04 -12.80
N GLY A 793 -32.29 -5.08 -11.98
CA GLY A 793 -32.70 -4.96 -10.59
C GLY A 793 -31.97 -5.89 -9.61
N GLN A 794 -31.00 -6.65 -10.07
CA GLN A 794 -30.20 -7.52 -9.24
C GLN A 794 -29.14 -6.72 -8.46
N TRP A 795 -28.97 -7.06 -7.20
CA TRP A 795 -27.94 -6.43 -6.36
C TRP A 795 -27.06 -7.50 -5.74
N ARG A 796 -25.82 -7.11 -5.41
CA ARG A 796 -24.86 -7.94 -4.68
C ARG A 796 -24.28 -7.18 -3.50
N ALA A 797 -24.00 -7.88 -2.42
CA ALA A 797 -23.27 -7.37 -1.30
C ALA A 797 -22.10 -8.30 -0.98
N SER A 798 -20.95 -7.75 -0.65
CA SER A 798 -19.81 -8.53 -0.18
C SER A 798 -19.06 -7.86 0.96
N PHE A 799 -18.48 -8.70 1.80
CA PHE A 799 -17.68 -8.32 2.96
C PHE A 799 -16.32 -9.01 2.86
N LEU A 800 -15.25 -8.25 3.11
CA LEU A 800 -13.91 -8.78 3.25
C LEU A 800 -13.36 -8.34 4.61
N VAL A 801 -12.83 -9.27 5.36
CA VAL A 801 -12.24 -9.05 6.67
C VAL A 801 -10.78 -9.49 6.65
N ASN A 802 -9.86 -8.61 7.06
CA ASN A 802 -8.45 -8.90 7.26
C ASN A 802 -8.19 -9.22 8.75
N PHE A 803 -7.35 -10.25 9.05
CA PHE A 803 -7.09 -10.70 10.41
C PHE A 803 -5.61 -10.61 10.77
#